data_4b6352162d463b2b40ccc18480ef8f2a
#
_entry.id   4b6352162d463b2b40ccc18480ef8f2a
#
_cell.length_a   1.000
_cell.length_b   1.000
_cell.length_c   1.000
_cell.angle_alpha   90.00
_cell.angle_beta   90.00
_cell.angle_gamma   90.00
#
_symmetry.space_group_name_H-M   'P 1'
#
loop_
_entity.id
_entity.type
_entity.pdbx_description
1 polymer ?
#
loop_
_entity_poly.entity_id
_entity_poly.type
_entity_poly.pdbx_seq_one_letter_code
_entity_poly.pdbx_strand_id
1 'polypeptide(L)'
;MIKQRAFPVEPWVVRETALDLVRLAQTESVFALANGHIGWRANLDEGEPYGLPGTYLGGFYETRPLPYAEAGYGYPEDGQTVVNVTNGKIIRLLVDDESLDVRYGQLRSHERVLDLRAGLLRRSLEWESPTGRAVRISSTRLVSFTQRAVAAVLYEVEPLTDEVPVVLQSELVANEPLPLGGMDPRAAAALEQPLRSEFFIGAGQRASLVHTTRDSGLRMAAAMDHIIEGPEGTSDEMDVFDDLARLTVTAELAPGRPLRIVKFLAYGWSAERSMPAMRDQVAAARAGAAHRGWDGLVAEQRAYLDDFWNGADVELEGDPELQQAIRFALFHVLQAGARGEQRAIAAKGLTGPGYDGHTFWDTESYVLPVLTYTAPNAAGDALRWRHRTLDLARERAKVLGLKGAAFPWRTIRGQECSGYWPAGTGAFHINAAIADATIRYRAATDDEVFEREVGLELLVETARLWRSLGHHDATGRFRIDGVTGPDEYSAIADNNVYTNLMAQRNMSAAADTAERHPRAAGRLGVDEEETAGWRDAARDMMIPYDPALEVHAQADEFTQHQIWDFAGTSPEQYPLLLHFPYFDLYRKQVVKQADLVLAMHVRGDAFTAEEKARNFEYYERLTVRDSSLSACTQAVIAAEVGHLQLAFDYFGEAALMDLDDLEHNTRDGVHIASLAGTWITAVAGFGGMRDHDGELSFAPRLPEALSRLAFRLAFRGRRLMVEVTPPQARYSLLEGAGLDIVHHGQPVRLSRKAPELRDIPPAPAREAPQQPPGRAPARRRRSS
;
A
#
# COMPACT_ATOMS: atom_id res chain seq x y z
N MET A 1 -32.18 -3.44 -1.92
CA MET A 1 -31.66 -4.04 -3.18
C MET A 1 -30.58 -5.04 -2.78
N ILE A 2 -30.60 -6.25 -3.30
CA ILE A 2 -29.47 -7.19 -3.14
C ILE A 2 -28.33 -6.58 -3.97
N LYS A 3 -27.27 -6.10 -3.31
CA LYS A 3 -26.09 -5.54 -4.00
C LYS A 3 -25.47 -6.70 -4.78
N GLN A 4 -25.50 -6.64 -6.11
CA GLN A 4 -24.88 -7.67 -6.94
C GLN A 4 -23.37 -7.55 -6.72
N ARG A 5 -22.74 -8.63 -6.31
CA ARG A 5 -21.27 -8.68 -6.08
C ARG A 5 -20.55 -8.36 -7.36
N ALA A 6 -19.47 -7.61 -7.24
CA ALA A 6 -18.62 -7.25 -8.36
C ALA A 6 -17.90 -8.47 -8.97
N PHE A 7 -17.45 -9.36 -8.11
CA PHE A 7 -16.64 -10.53 -8.46
C PHE A 7 -17.18 -11.79 -7.78
N PRO A 8 -17.13 -12.96 -8.46
CA PRO A 8 -17.39 -14.24 -7.82
C PRO A 8 -16.45 -14.50 -6.65
N VAL A 9 -16.95 -15.17 -5.61
CA VAL A 9 -16.16 -15.50 -4.43
C VAL A 9 -15.36 -16.78 -4.66
N GLU A 10 -14.06 -16.64 -4.82
CA GLU A 10 -13.10 -17.73 -5.03
C GLU A 10 -11.85 -17.49 -4.16
N PRO A 11 -11.38 -18.46 -3.36
CA PRO A 11 -10.38 -18.21 -2.32
C PRO A 11 -9.01 -17.71 -2.80
N TRP A 12 -8.64 -18.00 -4.07
CA TRP A 12 -7.31 -17.74 -4.61
C TRP A 12 -7.29 -16.92 -5.90
N VAL A 13 -8.44 -16.49 -6.37
CA VAL A 13 -8.54 -15.70 -7.59
C VAL A 13 -9.55 -14.58 -7.44
N VAL A 14 -9.32 -13.48 -8.16
CA VAL A 14 -10.37 -12.49 -8.46
C VAL A 14 -10.73 -12.66 -9.92
N ARG A 15 -12.01 -12.83 -10.22
CA ARG A 15 -12.51 -13.14 -11.56
C ARG A 15 -13.52 -12.12 -12.03
N GLU A 16 -13.37 -11.66 -13.25
CA GLU A 16 -14.36 -10.91 -14.01
C GLU A 16 -14.90 -11.80 -15.12
N THR A 17 -16.18 -12.10 -15.10
CA THR A 17 -16.83 -13.04 -16.05
C THR A 17 -17.49 -12.34 -17.24
N ALA A 18 -17.57 -11.02 -17.22
CA ALA A 18 -18.09 -10.22 -18.30
C ALA A 18 -17.45 -8.82 -18.24
N LEU A 19 -17.10 -8.25 -19.39
CA LEU A 19 -16.51 -6.91 -19.48
C LEU A 19 -17.58 -5.85 -19.22
N ASP A 20 -17.36 -5.04 -18.19
CA ASP A 20 -18.17 -3.85 -17.88
C ASP A 20 -17.32 -2.58 -18.09
N LEU A 21 -17.58 -1.86 -19.18
CA LEU A 21 -16.83 -0.64 -19.52
C LEU A 21 -17.07 0.51 -18.54
N VAL A 22 -18.19 0.52 -17.81
CA VAL A 22 -18.47 1.54 -16.79
C VAL A 22 -17.53 1.38 -15.59
N ARG A 23 -17.17 0.12 -15.27
CA ARG A 23 -16.27 -0.23 -14.17
C ARG A 23 -14.82 -0.45 -14.61
N LEU A 24 -14.50 -0.20 -15.90
CA LEU A 24 -13.19 -0.54 -16.47
C LEU A 24 -12.04 0.08 -15.68
N ALA A 25 -12.12 1.37 -15.31
CA ALA A 25 -11.09 2.05 -14.56
C ALA A 25 -10.84 1.44 -13.16
N GLN A 26 -11.90 0.95 -12.48
CA GLN A 26 -11.80 0.22 -11.22
C GLN A 26 -11.13 -1.15 -11.43
N THR A 27 -11.61 -1.91 -12.43
CA THR A 27 -11.08 -3.27 -12.67
C THR A 27 -9.63 -3.24 -13.14
N GLU A 28 -9.19 -2.20 -13.87
CA GLU A 28 -7.77 -1.97 -14.19
C GLU A 28 -6.87 -1.85 -12.96
N SER A 29 -7.38 -1.27 -11.86
CA SER A 29 -6.65 -1.19 -10.58
C SER A 29 -6.67 -2.52 -9.83
N VAL A 30 -7.85 -3.16 -9.73
CA VAL A 30 -8.05 -4.42 -8.99
C VAL A 30 -7.23 -5.56 -9.57
N PHE A 31 -7.12 -5.65 -10.89
CA PHE A 31 -6.35 -6.68 -11.61
C PHE A 31 -4.89 -6.28 -11.88
N ALA A 32 -4.40 -5.17 -11.32
CA ALA A 32 -3.04 -4.70 -11.55
C ALA A 32 -1.98 -5.70 -11.05
N LEU A 33 -0.88 -5.81 -11.81
CA LEU A 33 0.31 -6.54 -11.43
C LEU A 33 1.45 -5.58 -11.11
N ALA A 34 2.16 -5.83 -10.02
CA ALA A 34 3.33 -5.05 -9.64
C ALA A 34 4.34 -5.90 -8.86
N ASN A 35 5.55 -5.35 -8.66
CA ASN A 35 6.55 -5.94 -7.79
C ASN A 35 7.26 -4.90 -6.88
N GLY A 36 6.77 -3.64 -6.86
CA GLY A 36 7.41 -2.53 -6.16
C GLY A 36 8.42 -1.75 -7.02
N HIS A 37 8.85 -2.31 -8.16
CA HIS A 37 9.65 -1.60 -9.16
C HIS A 37 8.87 -1.32 -10.44
N ILE A 38 8.19 -2.32 -10.98
CA ILE A 38 7.30 -2.20 -12.14
C ILE A 38 5.86 -2.32 -11.63
N GLY A 39 4.96 -1.49 -12.14
CA GLY A 39 3.52 -1.60 -11.95
C GLY A 39 2.78 -1.50 -13.27
N TRP A 40 1.89 -2.45 -13.53
CA TRP A 40 1.04 -2.54 -14.70
C TRP A 40 -0.42 -2.54 -14.31
N ARG A 41 -1.14 -1.48 -14.66
CA ARG A 41 -2.61 -1.53 -14.62
C ARG A 41 -3.10 -2.59 -15.61
N ALA A 42 -4.23 -3.20 -15.30
CA ALA A 42 -4.80 -4.26 -16.13
C ALA A 42 -5.60 -3.70 -17.33
N ASN A 43 -5.01 -2.74 -18.06
CA ASN A 43 -5.56 -2.26 -19.32
C ASN A 43 -5.73 -3.42 -20.31
N LEU A 44 -6.69 -3.31 -21.23
CA LEU A 44 -6.90 -4.31 -22.27
C LEU A 44 -5.65 -4.43 -23.17
N ASP A 45 -5.40 -5.62 -23.74
CA ASP A 45 -4.19 -5.88 -24.53
C ASP A 45 -4.16 -5.01 -25.80
N GLU A 46 -5.31 -4.77 -26.42
CA GLU A 46 -5.48 -3.93 -27.61
C GLU A 46 -5.21 -2.44 -27.37
N GLY A 47 -5.06 -2.02 -26.11
CA GLY A 47 -4.78 -0.65 -25.72
C GLY A 47 -6.00 0.24 -25.56
N GLU A 48 -7.12 -0.07 -26.20
CA GLU A 48 -8.39 0.65 -26.11
C GLU A 48 -9.58 -0.32 -26.04
N PRO A 49 -10.70 0.04 -25.37
CA PRO A 49 -10.81 1.22 -24.50
C PRO A 49 -10.02 1.08 -23.19
N TYR A 50 -9.71 2.19 -22.57
CA TYR A 50 -9.12 2.23 -21.23
C TYR A 50 -9.88 3.19 -20.30
N GLY A 51 -9.90 2.90 -19.02
CA GLY A 51 -10.39 3.83 -18.02
C GLY A 51 -9.30 4.84 -17.62
N LEU A 52 -8.10 4.35 -17.37
CA LEU A 52 -6.90 5.13 -17.07
C LEU A 52 -5.66 4.34 -17.49
N PRO A 53 -4.82 4.83 -18.44
CA PRO A 53 -3.61 4.13 -18.80
C PRO A 53 -2.64 4.12 -17.62
N GLY A 54 -1.79 3.10 -17.50
CA GLY A 54 -0.81 3.06 -16.43
C GLY A 54 0.22 1.96 -16.57
N THR A 55 1.45 2.41 -16.79
CA THR A 55 2.69 1.69 -16.57
C THR A 55 3.57 2.55 -15.69
N TYR A 56 3.98 2.06 -14.53
CA TYR A 56 4.69 2.86 -13.53
C TYR A 56 6.01 2.21 -13.14
N LEU A 57 6.99 3.05 -12.76
CA LEU A 57 8.24 2.61 -12.14
C LEU A 57 8.35 3.21 -10.74
N GLY A 58 8.61 2.37 -9.74
CA GLY A 58 8.72 2.81 -8.35
C GLY A 58 9.77 3.91 -8.17
N GLY A 59 9.33 5.07 -7.66
CA GLY A 59 10.18 6.23 -7.45
C GLY A 59 10.51 7.06 -8.69
N PHE A 60 9.89 6.80 -9.85
CA PHE A 60 10.07 7.58 -11.07
C PHE A 60 8.97 8.64 -11.19
N TYR A 61 9.34 9.91 -11.29
CA TYR A 61 8.43 11.04 -11.21
C TYR A 61 8.84 12.18 -12.11
N GLU A 62 7.91 13.09 -12.36
CA GLU A 62 8.17 14.41 -12.94
C GLU A 62 7.93 15.50 -11.88
N THR A 63 8.72 16.56 -11.96
CA THR A 63 8.56 17.74 -11.11
C THR A 63 7.57 18.71 -11.76
N ARG A 64 6.70 19.31 -10.96
CA ARG A 64 5.81 20.36 -11.42
C ARG A 64 5.69 21.47 -10.39
N PRO A 65 5.51 22.74 -10.81
CA PRO A 65 5.29 23.84 -9.88
C PRO A 65 3.96 23.65 -9.13
N LEU A 66 3.94 24.04 -7.85
CA LEU A 66 2.75 24.12 -7.03
C LEU A 66 2.27 25.57 -6.99
N PRO A 67 1.12 25.89 -7.65
CA PRO A 67 0.62 27.24 -7.67
C PRO A 67 -0.05 27.59 -6.33
N TYR A 68 0.32 28.74 -5.77
CA TYR A 68 -0.31 29.32 -4.58
C TYR A 68 -0.90 30.70 -4.94
N ALA A 69 -2.02 31.04 -4.31
CA ALA A 69 -2.63 32.35 -4.45
C ALA A 69 -1.73 33.44 -3.83
N GLU A 70 -1.06 33.11 -2.73
CA GLU A 70 -0.09 33.97 -2.03
C GLU A 70 1.13 33.14 -1.63
N ALA A 71 2.33 33.68 -1.76
CA ALA A 71 3.55 33.05 -1.32
C ALA A 71 3.62 32.99 0.22
N GLY A 72 4.13 31.88 0.75
CA GLY A 72 4.37 31.68 2.18
C GLY A 72 5.71 31.01 2.43
N TYR A 73 6.42 31.44 3.46
CA TYR A 73 7.69 30.83 3.83
C TYR A 73 7.50 29.38 4.30
N GLY A 74 8.36 28.49 3.83
CA GLY A 74 8.37 27.08 4.25
C GLY A 74 7.39 26.16 3.49
N TYR A 75 6.60 26.70 2.55
CA TYR A 75 5.81 25.86 1.63
C TYR A 75 6.67 25.37 0.47
N PRO A 76 6.44 24.13 0.00
CA PRO A 76 7.14 23.61 -1.17
C PRO A 76 6.73 24.38 -2.44
N GLU A 77 7.69 24.73 -3.26
CA GLU A 77 7.46 25.41 -4.55
C GLU A 77 7.12 24.40 -5.65
N ASP A 78 7.66 23.19 -5.54
CA ASP A 78 7.48 22.11 -6.50
C ASP A 78 6.83 20.89 -5.88
N GLY A 79 5.98 20.23 -6.67
CA GLY A 79 5.42 18.90 -6.40
C GLY A 79 6.07 17.84 -7.28
N GLN A 80 5.89 16.59 -6.89
CA GLN A 80 6.33 15.41 -7.63
C GLN A 80 5.09 14.63 -8.06
N THR A 81 5.05 14.17 -9.32
CA THR A 81 3.93 13.37 -9.83
C THR A 81 4.49 12.13 -10.53
N VAL A 82 3.96 10.95 -10.19
CA VAL A 82 4.34 9.69 -10.85
C VAL A 82 4.08 9.77 -12.35
N VAL A 83 5.04 9.31 -13.15
CA VAL A 83 4.93 9.32 -14.62
C VAL A 83 4.33 8.01 -15.11
N ASN A 84 3.34 8.10 -16.01
CA ASN A 84 3.00 6.98 -16.89
C ASN A 84 4.15 6.78 -17.87
N VAL A 85 4.97 5.76 -17.64
CA VAL A 85 6.15 5.47 -18.46
C VAL A 85 5.80 4.66 -19.71
N THR A 86 6.80 4.36 -20.53
CA THR A 86 6.64 3.58 -21.77
C THR A 86 5.80 2.31 -21.55
N ASN A 87 4.65 2.26 -22.19
CA ASN A 87 3.72 1.14 -22.12
C ASN A 87 4.17 -0.01 -23.02
N GLY A 88 4.52 -1.15 -22.42
CA GLY A 88 4.89 -2.36 -23.16
C GLY A 88 3.79 -3.42 -23.18
N LYS A 89 2.60 -3.16 -22.59
CA LYS A 89 1.51 -4.14 -22.52
C LYS A 89 0.76 -4.30 -23.83
N ILE A 90 0.83 -3.32 -24.73
CA ILE A 90 0.00 -3.23 -25.91
C ILE A 90 0.36 -4.32 -26.94
N ILE A 91 -0.67 -5.05 -27.34
CA ILE A 91 -0.66 -6.02 -28.44
C ILE A 91 -1.96 -5.83 -29.21
N ARG A 92 -1.91 -5.10 -30.33
CA ARG A 92 -3.06 -4.87 -31.20
C ARG A 92 -3.22 -6.02 -32.18
N LEU A 93 -4.46 -6.36 -32.50
CA LEU A 93 -4.78 -7.42 -33.45
C LEU A 93 -5.73 -6.87 -34.51
N LEU A 94 -5.39 -7.13 -35.76
CA LEU A 94 -6.30 -6.97 -36.89
C LEU A 94 -6.67 -8.37 -37.39
N VAL A 95 -7.93 -8.59 -37.65
CA VAL A 95 -8.51 -9.84 -38.16
C VAL A 95 -9.18 -9.51 -39.49
N ASP A 96 -8.59 -9.90 -40.62
CA ASP A 96 -9.10 -9.58 -41.96
C ASP A 96 -9.37 -8.07 -42.12
N ASP A 97 -8.34 -7.23 -41.89
CA ASP A 97 -8.37 -5.77 -41.90
C ASP A 97 -9.23 -5.06 -40.82
N GLU A 98 -9.93 -5.80 -39.97
CA GLU A 98 -10.73 -5.23 -38.88
C GLU A 98 -9.95 -5.24 -37.57
N SER A 99 -9.77 -4.09 -36.94
CA SER A 99 -9.15 -3.99 -35.63
C SER A 99 -10.01 -4.62 -34.56
N LEU A 100 -9.38 -5.47 -33.71
CA LEU A 100 -10.02 -5.90 -32.48
C LEU A 100 -10.29 -4.71 -31.56
N ASP A 101 -11.56 -4.42 -31.38
CA ASP A 101 -12.05 -3.46 -30.40
C ASP A 101 -13.33 -4.01 -29.78
N VAL A 102 -13.34 -4.17 -28.47
CA VAL A 102 -14.48 -4.75 -27.74
C VAL A 102 -15.77 -3.90 -27.82
N ARG A 103 -15.68 -2.67 -28.31
CA ARG A 103 -16.81 -1.77 -28.57
C ARG A 103 -17.48 -2.04 -29.92
N TYR A 104 -16.81 -2.71 -30.84
CA TYR A 104 -17.25 -3.00 -32.20
C TYR A 104 -17.20 -4.50 -32.44
N GLY A 105 -17.98 -4.98 -33.45
CA GLY A 105 -18.19 -6.41 -33.64
C GLY A 105 -19.01 -7.03 -32.50
N GLN A 106 -18.86 -8.33 -32.27
CA GLN A 106 -19.58 -9.06 -31.24
C GLN A 106 -18.60 -9.73 -30.25
N LEU A 107 -18.56 -9.25 -29.02
CA LEU A 107 -17.86 -9.91 -27.92
C LEU A 107 -18.74 -11.07 -27.44
N ARG A 108 -18.38 -12.32 -27.83
CA ARG A 108 -19.14 -13.55 -27.53
C ARG A 108 -18.90 -14.02 -26.11
N SER A 109 -17.66 -13.89 -25.62
CA SER A 109 -17.26 -14.19 -24.25
C SER A 109 -16.10 -13.29 -23.83
N HIS A 110 -15.98 -13.05 -22.53
CA HIS A 110 -14.85 -12.35 -21.92
C HIS A 110 -14.67 -12.80 -20.48
N GLU A 111 -13.44 -13.14 -20.13
CA GLU A 111 -13.06 -13.45 -18.76
C GLU A 111 -11.69 -12.86 -18.47
N ARG A 112 -11.52 -12.28 -17.26
CA ARG A 112 -10.20 -11.96 -16.67
C ARG A 112 -10.07 -12.62 -15.32
N VAL A 113 -8.87 -13.15 -15.02
CA VAL A 113 -8.58 -13.86 -13.77
C VAL A 113 -7.24 -13.39 -13.23
N LEU A 114 -7.24 -12.76 -12.06
CA LEU A 114 -6.05 -12.52 -11.26
C LEU A 114 -5.85 -13.73 -10.35
N ASP A 115 -4.83 -14.52 -10.63
CA ASP A 115 -4.42 -15.68 -9.84
C ASP A 115 -3.44 -15.23 -8.75
N LEU A 116 -3.93 -15.10 -7.50
CA LEU A 116 -3.15 -14.61 -6.36
C LEU A 116 -2.02 -15.57 -5.95
N ARG A 117 -2.19 -16.85 -6.27
CA ARG A 117 -1.22 -17.89 -5.91
C ARG A 117 -0.10 -18.04 -6.94
N ALA A 118 -0.40 -17.76 -8.21
CA ALA A 118 0.59 -17.78 -9.28
C ALA A 118 1.17 -16.40 -9.60
N GLY A 119 0.51 -15.32 -9.19
CA GLY A 119 0.89 -13.94 -9.53
C GLY A 119 0.75 -13.64 -11.02
N LEU A 120 -0.30 -14.16 -11.64
CA LEU A 120 -0.57 -14.04 -13.07
C LEU A 120 -1.91 -13.38 -13.31
N LEU A 121 -1.98 -12.52 -14.32
CA LEU A 121 -3.24 -12.04 -14.87
C LEU A 121 -3.51 -12.77 -16.19
N ARG A 122 -4.60 -13.52 -16.24
CA ARG A 122 -5.07 -14.21 -17.46
C ARG A 122 -6.29 -13.49 -17.99
N ARG A 123 -6.37 -13.40 -19.31
CA ARG A 123 -7.56 -12.92 -20.04
C ARG A 123 -7.87 -13.90 -21.16
N SER A 124 -9.15 -14.19 -21.37
CA SER A 124 -9.66 -14.99 -22.48
C SER A 124 -10.89 -14.31 -23.05
N LEU A 125 -11.00 -14.23 -24.38
CA LEU A 125 -12.18 -13.71 -25.04
C LEU A 125 -12.42 -14.43 -26.37
N GLU A 126 -13.68 -14.46 -26.79
CA GLU A 126 -14.09 -14.78 -28.15
C GLU A 126 -14.75 -13.54 -28.76
N TRP A 127 -14.23 -13.10 -29.88
CA TRP A 127 -14.68 -11.91 -30.58
C TRP A 127 -14.96 -12.23 -32.05
N GLU A 128 -16.07 -11.73 -32.55
CA GLU A 128 -16.44 -11.78 -33.95
C GLU A 128 -16.36 -10.37 -34.53
N SER A 129 -15.56 -10.25 -35.62
CA SER A 129 -15.40 -8.97 -36.31
C SER A 129 -16.71 -8.54 -36.97
N PRO A 130 -16.86 -7.25 -37.32
CA PRO A 130 -18.02 -6.77 -38.13
C PRO A 130 -18.18 -7.52 -39.46
N THR A 131 -17.11 -8.11 -39.99
CA THR A 131 -17.14 -8.94 -41.24
C THR A 131 -17.51 -10.39 -40.99
N GLY A 132 -17.78 -10.81 -39.72
CA GLY A 132 -18.20 -12.16 -39.36
C GLY A 132 -17.04 -13.16 -39.11
N ARG A 133 -15.80 -12.67 -39.00
CA ARG A 133 -14.64 -13.51 -38.65
C ARG A 133 -14.52 -13.63 -37.15
N ALA A 134 -14.57 -14.86 -36.65
CA ALA A 134 -14.53 -15.15 -35.24
C ALA A 134 -13.18 -15.72 -34.80
N VAL A 135 -12.58 -15.12 -33.75
CA VAL A 135 -11.31 -15.53 -33.15
C VAL A 135 -11.44 -15.74 -31.65
N ARG A 136 -10.64 -16.66 -31.12
CA ARG A 136 -10.37 -16.78 -29.69
C ARG A 136 -9.02 -16.18 -29.39
N ILE A 137 -8.95 -15.39 -28.34
CA ILE A 137 -7.71 -14.77 -27.88
C ILE A 137 -7.50 -15.15 -26.43
N SER A 138 -6.28 -15.50 -26.09
CA SER A 138 -5.84 -15.64 -24.69
C SER A 138 -4.57 -14.82 -24.46
N SER A 139 -4.52 -14.13 -23.33
CA SER A 139 -3.30 -13.47 -22.87
C SER A 139 -3.01 -13.81 -21.41
N THR A 140 -1.73 -13.93 -21.08
CA THR A 140 -1.28 -14.09 -19.70
C THR A 140 -0.14 -13.13 -19.45
N ARG A 141 -0.26 -12.31 -18.40
CA ARG A 141 0.73 -11.30 -18.01
C ARG A 141 1.40 -11.69 -16.70
N LEU A 142 2.69 -11.35 -16.59
CA LEU A 142 3.53 -11.56 -15.43
C LEU A 142 4.40 -10.32 -15.20
N VAL A 143 4.46 -9.84 -13.95
CA VAL A 143 5.50 -8.92 -13.45
C VAL A 143 6.33 -9.69 -12.43
N SER A 144 7.62 -9.91 -12.72
CA SER A 144 8.42 -10.89 -11.98
C SER A 144 8.80 -10.42 -10.58
N PHE A 145 8.54 -11.25 -9.57
CA PHE A 145 9.04 -11.06 -8.21
C PHE A 145 10.51 -11.45 -8.04
N THR A 146 11.05 -12.28 -8.92
CA THR A 146 12.44 -12.75 -8.83
C THR A 146 13.39 -11.90 -9.66
N GLN A 147 12.96 -11.44 -10.84
CA GLN A 147 13.73 -10.61 -11.75
C GLN A 147 13.16 -9.19 -11.78
N ARG A 148 13.62 -8.34 -10.87
CA ARG A 148 13.08 -7.01 -10.57
C ARG A 148 12.69 -6.17 -11.79
N ALA A 149 13.53 -6.18 -12.83
CA ALA A 149 13.38 -5.35 -14.02
C ALA A 149 12.50 -5.97 -15.11
N VAL A 150 11.95 -7.19 -14.90
CA VAL A 150 11.34 -8.02 -15.94
C VAL A 150 9.83 -8.13 -15.79
N ALA A 151 9.16 -7.97 -16.92
CA ALA A 151 7.76 -8.36 -17.11
C ALA A 151 7.63 -9.14 -18.42
N ALA A 152 6.55 -9.93 -18.56
CA ALA A 152 6.32 -10.72 -19.77
C ALA A 152 4.83 -10.87 -20.07
N VAL A 153 4.53 -11.04 -21.36
CA VAL A 153 3.18 -11.34 -21.88
C VAL A 153 3.26 -12.57 -22.79
N LEU A 154 2.43 -13.56 -22.51
CA LEU A 154 2.10 -14.63 -23.45
C LEU A 154 0.78 -14.27 -24.11
N TYR A 155 0.74 -14.24 -25.45
CA TYR A 155 -0.45 -13.92 -26.22
C TYR A 155 -0.68 -14.98 -27.30
N GLU A 156 -1.91 -15.45 -27.42
CA GLU A 156 -2.30 -16.46 -28.40
C GLU A 156 -3.58 -16.03 -29.10
N VAL A 157 -3.64 -16.22 -30.42
CA VAL A 157 -4.83 -16.00 -31.23
C VAL A 157 -5.09 -17.20 -32.14
N GLU A 158 -6.35 -17.64 -32.18
CA GLU A 158 -6.81 -18.79 -32.95
C GLU A 158 -8.15 -18.46 -33.63
N PRO A 159 -8.32 -18.66 -34.95
CA PRO A 159 -9.63 -18.55 -35.58
C PRO A 159 -10.55 -19.71 -35.16
N LEU A 160 -11.84 -19.43 -35.03
CA LEU A 160 -12.83 -20.42 -34.57
C LEU A 160 -13.44 -21.25 -35.69
N THR A 161 -13.57 -20.69 -36.88
CA THR A 161 -14.34 -21.33 -37.98
C THR A 161 -13.54 -21.47 -39.27
N ASP A 162 -13.02 -20.38 -39.82
CA ASP A 162 -12.40 -20.31 -41.13
C ASP A 162 -10.95 -19.88 -41.07
N GLU A 163 -10.20 -20.13 -42.13
CA GLU A 163 -8.89 -19.48 -42.27
C GLU A 163 -9.06 -17.96 -42.39
N VAL A 164 -8.14 -17.23 -41.71
CA VAL A 164 -8.17 -15.78 -41.66
C VAL A 164 -6.77 -15.19 -41.60
N PRO A 165 -6.47 -14.15 -42.39
CA PRO A 165 -5.27 -13.36 -42.24
C PRO A 165 -5.35 -12.53 -40.96
N VAL A 166 -4.26 -12.51 -40.21
CA VAL A 166 -4.13 -11.67 -39.02
C VAL A 166 -2.87 -10.83 -39.07
N VAL A 167 -2.99 -9.61 -38.55
CA VAL A 167 -1.85 -8.74 -38.30
C VAL A 167 -1.81 -8.41 -36.81
N LEU A 168 -0.73 -8.80 -36.15
CA LEU A 168 -0.51 -8.54 -34.74
C LEU A 168 0.58 -7.47 -34.57
N GLN A 169 0.31 -6.43 -33.79
CA GLN A 169 1.23 -5.32 -33.55
C GLN A 169 1.59 -5.27 -32.06
N SER A 170 2.81 -5.68 -31.72
CA SER A 170 3.35 -5.61 -30.36
C SER A 170 4.14 -4.32 -30.18
N GLU A 171 3.75 -3.48 -29.22
CA GLU A 171 4.23 -2.10 -29.12
C GLU A 171 4.95 -1.78 -27.81
N LEU A 172 5.93 -0.85 -27.88
CA LEU A 172 6.35 0.03 -26.79
C LEU A 172 5.86 1.44 -27.15
N VAL A 173 5.07 2.06 -26.26
CA VAL A 173 4.49 3.40 -26.49
C VAL A 173 4.82 4.31 -25.33
N ALA A 174 5.55 5.40 -25.59
CA ALA A 174 5.80 6.46 -24.61
C ALA A 174 4.81 7.61 -24.80
N ASN A 175 4.67 8.48 -23.81
CA ASN A 175 3.83 9.67 -23.86
C ASN A 175 2.37 9.40 -24.26
N GLU A 176 1.77 8.30 -23.76
CA GLU A 176 0.35 8.03 -24.00
C GLU A 176 -0.51 9.19 -23.50
N PRO A 177 -1.57 9.60 -24.24
CA PRO A 177 -2.49 10.62 -23.79
C PRO A 177 -3.16 10.22 -22.46
N LEU A 178 -3.13 11.12 -21.49
CA LEU A 178 -3.86 10.96 -20.23
C LEU A 178 -5.19 11.70 -20.29
N PRO A 179 -6.28 11.16 -19.71
CA PRO A 179 -7.51 11.92 -19.55
C PRO A 179 -7.23 13.15 -18.68
N LEU A 180 -7.88 14.28 -18.99
CA LEU A 180 -7.75 15.50 -18.20
C LEU A 180 -8.12 15.21 -16.74
N GLY A 181 -7.25 15.62 -15.81
CA GLY A 181 -7.45 15.43 -14.37
C GLY A 181 -8.67 16.22 -13.88
N GLY A 182 -9.35 15.67 -12.86
CA GLY A 182 -10.39 16.37 -12.12
C GLY A 182 -9.83 17.30 -11.04
N MET A 183 -10.71 18.08 -10.39
CA MET A 183 -10.36 18.91 -9.22
C MET A 183 -10.21 18.10 -7.92
N ASP A 184 -10.35 16.79 -7.95
CA ASP A 184 -10.20 15.93 -6.77
C ASP A 184 -8.73 15.86 -6.33
N PRO A 185 -8.36 16.30 -5.11
CA PRO A 185 -6.98 16.27 -4.62
C PRO A 185 -6.43 14.84 -4.45
N ARG A 186 -7.26 13.81 -4.56
CA ARG A 186 -6.87 12.39 -4.53
C ARG A 186 -6.45 11.87 -5.90
N ALA A 187 -6.82 12.56 -6.99
CA ALA A 187 -6.37 12.26 -8.35
C ALA A 187 -4.95 12.79 -8.59
N ALA A 188 -4.24 12.22 -9.56
CA ALA A 188 -2.95 12.74 -9.97
C ALA A 188 -3.10 13.95 -10.89
N ALA A 189 -2.09 14.82 -10.87
CA ALA A 189 -1.97 15.88 -11.86
C ALA A 189 -1.73 15.30 -13.26
N ALA A 190 -2.38 15.88 -14.27
CA ALA A 190 -2.12 15.53 -15.66
C ALA A 190 -0.75 16.08 -16.10
N LEU A 191 0.08 15.22 -16.67
CA LEU A 191 1.37 15.59 -17.26
C LEU A 191 1.26 15.51 -18.78
N GLU A 192 1.62 16.60 -19.46
CA GLU A 192 1.64 16.63 -20.92
C GLU A 192 3.03 16.23 -21.44
N GLN A 193 3.11 15.08 -22.13
CA GLN A 193 4.35 14.56 -22.74
C GLN A 193 5.58 14.70 -21.82
N PRO A 194 5.56 14.10 -20.62
CA PRO A 194 6.61 14.29 -19.63
C PRO A 194 7.97 13.70 -20.05
N LEU A 195 7.98 12.85 -21.07
CA LEU A 195 9.16 12.12 -21.53
C LEU A 195 9.71 12.74 -22.81
N ARG A 196 11.03 12.93 -22.84
CA ARG A 196 11.80 13.33 -24.03
C ARG A 196 12.66 12.15 -24.48
N SER A 197 12.55 11.75 -25.75
CA SER A 197 13.37 10.71 -26.35
C SER A 197 14.84 11.09 -26.36
N GLU A 198 15.71 10.17 -25.95
CA GLU A 198 17.17 10.29 -26.02
C GLU A 198 17.79 9.25 -26.97
N PHE A 199 17.16 8.08 -27.10
CA PHE A 199 17.70 7.01 -27.92
C PHE A 199 16.61 5.99 -28.24
N PHE A 200 16.60 5.48 -29.45
CA PHE A 200 15.78 4.35 -29.86
C PHE A 200 16.54 3.44 -30.84
N ILE A 201 16.25 2.16 -30.81
CA ILE A 201 16.84 1.17 -31.70
C ILE A 201 15.94 -0.05 -31.83
N GLY A 202 15.88 -0.60 -33.08
CA GLY A 202 15.25 -1.88 -33.39
C GLY A 202 16.20 -2.77 -34.18
N ALA A 203 16.15 -4.09 -33.94
CA ALA A 203 16.91 -5.09 -34.69
C ALA A 203 16.26 -6.46 -34.58
N GLY A 204 15.79 -7.02 -35.69
CA GLY A 204 15.00 -8.25 -35.69
C GLY A 204 13.76 -8.08 -34.84
N GLN A 205 13.51 -8.96 -33.87
CA GLN A 205 12.33 -8.94 -33.00
C GLN A 205 12.54 -8.11 -31.71
N ARG A 206 13.57 -7.26 -31.65
CA ARG A 206 14.00 -6.53 -30.46
C ARG A 206 13.93 -5.03 -30.67
N ALA A 207 13.47 -4.33 -29.63
CA ALA A 207 13.56 -2.88 -29.62
C ALA A 207 13.88 -2.35 -28.21
N SER A 208 14.43 -1.14 -28.17
CA SER A 208 14.66 -0.39 -26.93
C SER A 208 14.41 1.09 -27.14
N LEU A 209 13.75 1.72 -26.18
CA LEU A 209 13.51 3.16 -26.10
C LEU A 209 14.12 3.70 -24.81
N VAL A 210 14.81 4.82 -24.88
CA VAL A 210 15.37 5.53 -23.72
C VAL A 210 14.83 6.96 -23.71
N HIS A 211 14.25 7.34 -22.58
CA HIS A 211 13.67 8.66 -22.38
C HIS A 211 14.21 9.33 -21.13
N THR A 212 14.12 10.65 -21.09
CA THR A 212 14.41 11.47 -19.91
C THR A 212 13.21 12.34 -19.60
N THR A 213 12.84 12.45 -18.33
CA THR A 213 11.83 13.41 -17.86
C THR A 213 12.32 14.84 -18.13
N ARG A 214 11.39 15.77 -18.39
CA ARG A 214 11.73 17.13 -18.84
C ARG A 214 12.36 17.98 -17.74
N ASP A 215 11.75 17.98 -16.55
CA ASP A 215 12.12 18.85 -15.44
C ASP A 215 12.92 18.11 -14.36
N SER A 216 12.49 16.91 -13.96
CA SER A 216 13.21 16.12 -12.95
C SER A 216 14.52 15.48 -13.45
N GLY A 217 14.74 15.40 -14.78
CA GLY A 217 15.98 14.87 -15.38
C GLY A 217 16.24 13.39 -15.13
N LEU A 218 15.20 12.61 -14.80
CA LEU A 218 15.30 11.17 -14.56
C LEU A 218 15.31 10.41 -15.89
N ARG A 219 16.27 9.53 -16.07
CA ARG A 219 16.38 8.70 -17.29
C ARG A 219 15.77 7.32 -17.06
N MET A 220 14.90 6.90 -17.98
CA MET A 220 14.35 5.55 -18.02
C MET A 220 14.65 4.86 -19.35
N ALA A 221 14.69 3.54 -19.33
CA ALA A 221 14.77 2.71 -20.52
C ALA A 221 13.74 1.58 -20.45
N ALA A 222 13.11 1.30 -21.59
CA ALA A 222 12.26 0.14 -21.82
C ALA A 222 12.82 -0.67 -22.99
N ALA A 223 12.85 -1.99 -22.86
CA ALA A 223 13.27 -2.90 -23.94
C ALA A 223 12.27 -4.05 -24.08
N MET A 224 12.07 -4.51 -25.32
CA MET A 224 11.26 -5.69 -25.63
C MET A 224 12.02 -6.69 -26.50
N ASP A 225 11.64 -7.96 -26.40
CA ASP A 225 12.09 -9.07 -27.24
C ASP A 225 10.95 -10.07 -27.40
N HIS A 226 10.93 -10.86 -28.48
CA HIS A 226 9.84 -11.76 -28.78
C HIS A 226 10.31 -13.15 -29.15
N ILE A 227 9.48 -14.15 -28.83
CA ILE A 227 9.50 -15.47 -29.43
C ILE A 227 8.15 -15.62 -30.15
N ILE A 228 8.21 -15.92 -31.45
CA ILE A 228 7.04 -16.06 -32.33
C ILE A 228 6.92 -17.50 -32.77
N GLU A 229 5.78 -18.13 -32.51
CA GLU A 229 5.42 -19.47 -32.93
C GLU A 229 4.14 -19.36 -33.76
N GLY A 230 4.24 -19.56 -35.08
CA GLY A 230 3.13 -19.43 -36.02
C GLY A 230 3.19 -20.46 -37.13
N PRO A 231 2.15 -20.52 -38.00
CA PRO A 231 2.15 -21.39 -39.16
C PRO A 231 3.25 -21.00 -40.15
N GLU A 232 3.52 -21.91 -41.12
CA GLU A 232 4.44 -21.62 -42.22
C GLU A 232 4.00 -20.35 -42.99
N GLY A 233 4.93 -19.48 -43.31
CA GLY A 233 4.65 -18.19 -43.96
C GLY A 233 4.45 -17.03 -43.01
N THR A 234 4.49 -17.24 -41.68
CA THR A 234 4.51 -16.13 -40.70
C THR A 234 5.73 -15.25 -40.94
N SER A 235 5.50 -13.93 -41.02
CA SER A 235 6.56 -12.91 -41.20
C SER A 235 6.48 -11.83 -40.13
N ASP A 236 7.60 -11.17 -39.88
CA ASP A 236 7.68 -10.08 -38.93
C ASP A 236 8.53 -8.91 -39.45
N GLU A 237 8.17 -7.67 -39.00
CA GLU A 237 8.87 -6.44 -39.30
C GLU A 237 8.89 -5.52 -38.09
N MET A 238 10.02 -4.83 -37.86
CA MET A 238 10.22 -3.94 -36.70
C MET A 238 10.35 -2.49 -37.16
N ASP A 239 9.43 -1.62 -36.72
CA ASP A 239 9.49 -0.18 -36.86
C ASP A 239 9.82 0.48 -35.52
N VAL A 240 10.72 1.48 -35.54
CA VAL A 240 11.09 2.20 -34.31
C VAL A 240 11.23 3.69 -34.57
N PHE A 241 10.58 4.48 -33.71
CA PHE A 241 10.54 5.93 -33.71
C PHE A 241 10.83 6.49 -32.31
N ASP A 242 10.81 7.79 -32.14
CA ASP A 242 11.13 8.46 -30.87
C ASP A 242 10.31 7.92 -29.67
N ASP A 243 9.00 7.78 -29.83
CA ASP A 243 8.06 7.38 -28.76
C ASP A 243 7.37 6.03 -29.04
N LEU A 244 7.71 5.36 -30.14
CA LEU A 244 7.06 4.13 -30.58
C LEU A 244 8.08 3.11 -31.07
N ALA A 245 7.98 1.88 -30.58
CA ALA A 245 8.56 0.72 -31.24
C ALA A 245 7.44 -0.29 -31.49
N ARG A 246 7.34 -0.83 -32.71
CA ARG A 246 6.27 -1.73 -33.13
C ARG A 246 6.85 -2.92 -33.88
N LEU A 247 6.61 -4.12 -33.36
CA LEU A 247 6.81 -5.37 -34.10
C LEU A 247 5.47 -5.74 -34.74
N THR A 248 5.41 -5.75 -36.03
CA THR A 248 4.26 -6.20 -36.82
C THR A 248 4.49 -7.65 -37.23
N VAL A 249 3.59 -8.57 -36.86
CA VAL A 249 3.61 -9.99 -37.24
C VAL A 249 2.39 -10.29 -38.11
N THR A 250 2.62 -10.84 -39.29
CA THR A 250 1.56 -11.22 -40.23
C THR A 250 1.52 -12.73 -40.40
N ALA A 251 0.35 -13.32 -40.32
CA ALA A 251 0.15 -14.76 -40.48
C ALA A 251 -1.24 -15.08 -41.09
N GLU A 252 -1.31 -16.19 -41.82
CA GLU A 252 -2.58 -16.81 -42.24
C GLU A 252 -2.89 -17.92 -41.23
N LEU A 253 -3.97 -17.76 -40.46
CA LEU A 253 -4.31 -18.70 -39.39
C LEU A 253 -5.47 -19.61 -39.81
N ALA A 254 -5.38 -20.89 -39.43
CA ALA A 254 -6.45 -21.88 -39.57
C ALA A 254 -6.87 -22.38 -38.18
N PRO A 255 -8.12 -22.86 -38.01
CA PRO A 255 -8.55 -23.51 -36.77
C PRO A 255 -7.60 -24.64 -36.33
N GLY A 256 -7.21 -24.64 -35.03
CA GLY A 256 -6.24 -25.59 -34.48
C GLY A 256 -4.77 -25.26 -34.78
N ARG A 257 -4.47 -24.09 -35.40
CA ARG A 257 -3.12 -23.60 -35.68
C ARG A 257 -2.97 -22.13 -35.21
N PRO A 258 -2.83 -21.90 -33.89
CA PRO A 258 -2.74 -20.56 -33.34
C PRO A 258 -1.43 -19.87 -33.73
N LEU A 259 -1.47 -18.52 -33.72
CA LEU A 259 -0.28 -17.68 -33.57
C LEU A 259 -0.04 -17.45 -32.09
N ARG A 260 1.15 -17.81 -31.61
CA ARG A 260 1.58 -17.62 -30.23
C ARG A 260 2.79 -16.71 -30.18
N ILE A 261 2.72 -15.68 -29.31
CA ILE A 261 3.82 -14.74 -29.11
C ILE A 261 4.14 -14.65 -27.61
N VAL A 262 5.42 -14.81 -27.27
CA VAL A 262 5.93 -14.46 -25.94
C VAL A 262 6.70 -13.17 -26.06
N LYS A 263 6.21 -12.11 -25.38
CA LYS A 263 6.86 -10.80 -25.29
C LYS A 263 7.58 -10.68 -23.97
N PHE A 264 8.88 -10.49 -23.98
CA PHE A 264 9.71 -10.20 -22.82
C PHE A 264 9.97 -8.71 -22.76
N LEU A 265 9.82 -8.14 -21.58
CA LEU A 265 9.98 -6.72 -21.32
C LEU A 265 10.97 -6.49 -20.19
N ALA A 266 11.79 -5.46 -20.33
CA ALA A 266 12.67 -5.02 -19.26
C ALA A 266 12.60 -3.50 -19.10
N TYR A 267 12.53 -3.06 -17.84
CA TYR A 267 12.47 -1.65 -17.46
C TYR A 267 13.57 -1.30 -16.47
N GLY A 268 14.06 -0.07 -16.56
CA GLY A 268 14.99 0.48 -15.58
C GLY A 268 15.00 1.99 -15.61
N TRP A 269 15.40 2.61 -14.51
CA TRP A 269 15.60 4.03 -14.44
C TRP A 269 16.71 4.45 -13.48
N SER A 270 17.25 5.65 -13.66
CA SER A 270 18.27 6.25 -12.81
C SER A 270 18.32 7.77 -12.96
N ALA A 271 18.67 8.47 -11.87
CA ALA A 271 19.01 9.88 -11.90
C ALA A 271 20.48 10.13 -12.35
N GLU A 272 21.35 9.13 -12.24
CA GLU A 272 22.81 9.30 -12.32
C GLU A 272 23.45 8.59 -13.50
N ARG A 273 22.87 7.46 -13.94
CA ARG A 273 23.47 6.63 -15.00
C ARG A 273 23.37 7.29 -16.37
N SER A 274 24.42 7.16 -17.15
CA SER A 274 24.46 7.58 -18.55
C SER A 274 23.46 6.79 -19.41
N MET A 275 23.09 7.35 -20.57
CA MET A 275 22.20 6.68 -21.53
C MET A 275 22.71 5.30 -21.95
N PRO A 276 24.02 5.12 -22.34
CA PRO A 276 24.52 3.78 -22.66
C PRO A 276 24.40 2.79 -21.51
N ALA A 277 24.67 3.21 -20.27
CA ALA A 277 24.58 2.33 -19.10
C ALA A 277 23.11 1.90 -18.82
N MET A 278 22.15 2.78 -19.03
CA MET A 278 20.73 2.44 -18.91
C MET A 278 20.26 1.48 -20.01
N ARG A 279 20.64 1.77 -21.27
CA ARG A 279 20.37 0.90 -22.41
C ARG A 279 20.90 -0.52 -22.17
N ASP A 280 22.17 -0.63 -21.78
CA ASP A 280 22.83 -1.92 -21.60
C ASP A 280 22.27 -2.69 -20.41
N GLN A 281 21.84 -2.00 -19.35
CA GLN A 281 21.17 -2.62 -18.20
C GLN A 281 19.85 -3.30 -18.61
N VAL A 282 18.97 -2.60 -19.34
CA VAL A 282 17.68 -3.19 -19.73
C VAL A 282 17.87 -4.26 -20.82
N ALA A 283 18.86 -4.10 -21.70
CA ALA A 283 19.22 -5.10 -22.69
C ALA A 283 19.70 -6.41 -22.04
N ALA A 284 20.50 -6.33 -20.98
CA ALA A 284 20.95 -7.49 -20.22
C ALA A 284 19.77 -8.18 -19.49
N ALA A 285 18.90 -7.41 -18.83
CA ALA A 285 17.72 -7.95 -18.15
C ALA A 285 16.77 -8.66 -19.13
N ARG A 286 16.47 -8.03 -20.28
CA ARG A 286 15.67 -8.60 -21.35
C ARG A 286 16.28 -9.91 -21.89
N ALA A 287 17.59 -9.92 -22.16
CA ALA A 287 18.28 -11.12 -22.66
C ALA A 287 18.25 -12.26 -21.63
N GLY A 288 18.39 -11.95 -20.34
CA GLY A 288 18.22 -12.91 -19.25
C GLY A 288 16.82 -13.49 -19.20
N ALA A 289 15.79 -12.68 -19.36
CA ALA A 289 14.40 -13.11 -19.39
C ALA A 289 14.09 -14.03 -20.60
N ALA A 290 14.55 -13.64 -21.79
CA ALA A 290 14.40 -14.45 -23.02
C ALA A 290 15.12 -15.80 -22.90
N HIS A 291 16.34 -15.83 -22.32
CA HIS A 291 17.08 -17.05 -22.05
C HIS A 291 16.35 -17.97 -21.05
N ARG A 292 15.71 -17.40 -20.01
CA ARG A 292 14.92 -18.16 -19.04
C ARG A 292 13.65 -18.74 -19.68
N GLY A 293 13.09 -18.03 -20.63
CA GLY A 293 11.84 -18.38 -21.30
C GLY A 293 10.60 -18.19 -20.43
N TRP A 294 9.43 -18.27 -21.04
CA TRP A 294 8.14 -18.08 -20.36
C TRP A 294 7.96 -19.06 -19.20
N ASP A 295 8.11 -20.36 -19.45
CA ASP A 295 7.89 -21.39 -18.44
C ASP A 295 8.84 -21.27 -17.25
N GLY A 296 10.09 -20.85 -17.52
CA GLY A 296 11.06 -20.59 -16.46
C GLY A 296 10.67 -19.41 -15.59
N LEU A 297 10.19 -18.31 -16.17
CA LEU A 297 9.69 -17.15 -15.42
C LEU A 297 8.47 -17.49 -14.57
N VAL A 298 7.51 -18.26 -15.14
CA VAL A 298 6.32 -18.71 -14.41
C VAL A 298 6.69 -19.64 -13.25
N ALA A 299 7.62 -20.55 -13.44
CA ALA A 299 8.08 -21.47 -12.40
C ALA A 299 8.78 -20.72 -11.24
N GLU A 300 9.65 -19.75 -11.55
CA GLU A 300 10.29 -18.87 -10.55
C GLU A 300 9.26 -18.05 -9.76
N GLN A 301 8.30 -17.45 -10.46
CA GLN A 301 7.20 -16.68 -9.87
C GLN A 301 6.39 -17.52 -8.89
N ARG A 302 6.02 -18.74 -9.33
CA ARG A 302 5.27 -19.67 -8.50
C ARG A 302 6.03 -20.09 -7.25
N ALA A 303 7.31 -20.42 -7.39
CA ALA A 303 8.15 -20.81 -6.25
C ALA A 303 8.30 -19.68 -5.22
N TYR A 304 8.48 -18.44 -5.68
CA TYR A 304 8.53 -17.27 -4.81
C TYR A 304 7.22 -17.08 -4.03
N LEU A 305 6.08 -17.15 -4.71
CA LEU A 305 4.77 -16.97 -4.08
C LEU A 305 4.37 -18.15 -3.19
N ASP A 306 4.74 -19.38 -3.52
CA ASP A 306 4.52 -20.52 -2.63
C ASP A 306 5.29 -20.37 -1.31
N ASP A 307 6.54 -19.87 -1.32
CA ASP A 307 7.27 -19.54 -0.06
C ASP A 307 6.61 -18.40 0.71
N PHE A 308 6.19 -17.35 0.02
CA PHE A 308 5.46 -16.24 0.65
C PHE A 308 4.17 -16.73 1.31
N TRP A 309 3.32 -17.46 0.62
CA TRP A 309 2.05 -17.96 1.17
C TRP A 309 2.27 -18.98 2.30
N ASN A 310 3.32 -19.78 2.23
CA ASN A 310 3.70 -20.69 3.33
C ASN A 310 4.13 -19.93 4.59
N GLY A 311 4.57 -18.68 4.47
CA GLY A 311 5.01 -17.83 5.59
C GLY A 311 4.04 -16.74 6.03
N ALA A 312 3.01 -16.42 5.23
CA ALA A 312 2.19 -15.21 5.41
C ALA A 312 0.68 -15.42 5.26
N ASP A 313 0.22 -16.59 4.77
CA ASP A 313 -1.21 -16.81 4.52
C ASP A 313 -2.05 -16.63 5.78
N VAL A 314 -3.25 -16.08 5.60
CA VAL A 314 -4.28 -15.98 6.60
C VAL A 314 -5.50 -16.78 6.14
N GLU A 315 -5.91 -17.74 6.96
CA GLU A 315 -7.02 -18.64 6.69
C GLU A 315 -8.22 -18.26 7.58
N LEU A 316 -9.36 -18.00 6.96
CA LEU A 316 -10.60 -17.64 7.62
C LEU A 316 -11.68 -18.66 7.26
N GLU A 317 -12.36 -19.24 8.28
CA GLU A 317 -13.52 -20.09 8.09
C GLU A 317 -14.75 -19.43 8.68
N GLY A 318 -15.84 -19.41 7.91
CA GLY A 318 -17.11 -18.77 8.27
C GLY A 318 -17.54 -17.66 7.31
N ASP A 319 -16.59 -17.04 6.60
CA ASP A 319 -16.87 -16.01 5.56
C ASP A 319 -15.92 -16.16 4.36
N PRO A 320 -16.34 -16.84 3.28
CA PRO A 320 -15.50 -17.04 2.08
C PRO A 320 -15.15 -15.75 1.35
N GLU A 321 -15.99 -14.72 1.41
CA GLU A 321 -15.75 -13.42 0.79
C GLU A 321 -14.59 -12.69 1.49
N LEU A 322 -14.58 -12.70 2.82
CA LEU A 322 -13.44 -12.15 3.58
C LEU A 322 -12.17 -13.01 3.41
N GLN A 323 -12.29 -14.31 3.20
CA GLN A 323 -11.15 -15.16 2.84
C GLN A 323 -10.52 -14.75 1.51
N GLN A 324 -11.32 -14.46 0.49
CA GLN A 324 -10.83 -13.92 -0.79
C GLN A 324 -10.20 -12.54 -0.58
N ALA A 325 -10.89 -11.65 0.14
CA ALA A 325 -10.47 -10.27 0.35
C ALA A 325 -9.13 -10.16 1.11
N ILE A 326 -8.89 -10.99 2.13
CA ILE A 326 -7.61 -10.93 2.87
C ILE A 326 -6.42 -11.43 2.04
N ARG A 327 -6.61 -12.43 1.17
CA ARG A 327 -5.58 -12.86 0.24
C ARG A 327 -5.32 -11.84 -0.85
N PHE A 328 -6.36 -11.22 -1.39
CA PHE A 328 -6.25 -10.07 -2.28
C PHE A 328 -5.45 -8.94 -1.63
N ALA A 329 -5.77 -8.61 -0.38
CA ALA A 329 -5.07 -7.59 0.39
C ALA A 329 -3.57 -7.92 0.57
N LEU A 330 -3.23 -9.11 1.04
CA LEU A 330 -1.85 -9.55 1.21
C LEU A 330 -1.06 -9.57 -0.10
N PHE A 331 -1.68 -10.00 -1.20
CA PHE A 331 -1.05 -10.00 -2.51
C PHE A 331 -0.67 -8.60 -2.98
N HIS A 332 -1.59 -7.62 -2.85
CA HIS A 332 -1.31 -6.24 -3.24
C HIS A 332 -0.33 -5.54 -2.29
N VAL A 333 -0.36 -5.82 -0.99
CA VAL A 333 0.64 -5.32 -0.03
C VAL A 333 2.03 -5.86 -0.37
N LEU A 334 2.15 -7.16 -0.71
CA LEU A 334 3.41 -7.74 -1.19
C LEU A 334 3.88 -7.05 -2.48
N GLN A 335 3.01 -6.91 -3.48
CA GLN A 335 3.32 -6.25 -4.75
C GLN A 335 3.86 -4.83 -4.56
N ALA A 336 3.35 -4.08 -3.58
CA ALA A 336 3.76 -2.71 -3.34
C ALA A 336 5.22 -2.58 -2.88
N GLY A 337 5.75 -3.59 -2.15
CA GLY A 337 7.07 -3.50 -1.49
C GLY A 337 8.11 -4.53 -1.92
N ALA A 338 7.72 -5.66 -2.52
CA ALA A 338 8.58 -6.86 -2.66
C ALA A 338 9.94 -6.60 -3.32
N ARG A 339 9.99 -5.78 -4.36
CA ARG A 339 11.20 -5.42 -5.12
C ARG A 339 11.38 -3.91 -5.23
N GLY A 340 10.89 -3.18 -4.24
CA GLY A 340 11.10 -1.74 -4.14
C GLY A 340 12.57 -1.34 -4.06
N GLU A 341 13.40 -2.14 -3.37
CA GLU A 341 14.87 -1.98 -3.27
C GLU A 341 15.25 -0.56 -2.91
N GLN A 342 14.83 -0.13 -1.72
CA GLN A 342 15.08 1.20 -1.17
C GLN A 342 14.45 2.34 -2.01
N ARG A 343 13.16 2.17 -2.33
CA ARG A 343 12.26 3.19 -2.90
C ARG A 343 11.06 3.37 -1.99
N ALA A 344 10.38 4.51 -2.17
CA ALA A 344 9.12 4.77 -1.49
C ALA A 344 8.05 3.75 -1.90
N ILE A 345 7.21 3.33 -0.96
CA ILE A 345 5.97 2.61 -1.25
C ILE A 345 4.87 3.67 -1.36
N ALA A 346 4.31 3.84 -2.55
CA ALA A 346 3.24 4.80 -2.78
C ALA A 346 1.92 4.37 -2.10
N ALA A 347 1.07 5.33 -1.71
CA ALA A 347 -0.23 5.05 -1.07
C ALA A 347 -1.15 4.14 -1.90
N LYS A 348 -1.05 4.22 -3.23
CA LYS A 348 -1.74 3.34 -4.17
C LYS A 348 -0.85 2.21 -4.72
N GLY A 349 0.33 1.98 -4.14
CA GLY A 349 1.34 1.10 -4.73
C GLY A 349 1.71 1.56 -6.14
N LEU A 350 1.81 0.64 -7.08
CA LEU A 350 1.98 0.93 -8.51
C LEU A 350 0.75 0.48 -9.33
N THR A 351 -0.44 0.53 -8.71
CA THR A 351 -1.72 0.10 -9.32
C THR A 351 -2.49 1.26 -9.93
N GLY A 352 -2.06 2.49 -9.66
CA GLY A 352 -2.64 3.71 -10.19
C GLY A 352 -1.89 4.95 -9.71
N PRO A 353 -2.20 6.14 -10.28
CA PRO A 353 -1.48 7.38 -10.02
C PRO A 353 -2.05 8.17 -8.84
N GLY A 354 -3.08 7.68 -8.15
CA GLY A 354 -3.75 8.43 -7.10
C GLY A 354 -2.76 8.99 -6.08
N TYR A 355 -3.08 10.15 -5.54
CA TYR A 355 -2.20 10.96 -4.68
C TYR A 355 -0.84 11.30 -5.33
N ASP A 356 -0.82 11.51 -6.65
CA ASP A 356 0.42 11.77 -7.43
C ASP A 356 1.49 10.66 -7.30
N GLY A 357 1.14 9.46 -6.80
CA GLY A 357 2.08 8.38 -6.52
C GLY A 357 2.95 8.59 -5.27
N HIS A 358 2.55 9.49 -4.37
CA HIS A 358 3.28 9.78 -3.14
C HIS A 358 3.16 8.68 -2.09
N THR A 359 4.18 8.59 -1.23
CA THR A 359 4.14 7.91 0.06
C THR A 359 3.72 8.89 1.14
N PHE A 360 3.06 8.37 2.18
CA PHE A 360 2.62 9.07 3.38
C PHE A 360 3.03 8.27 4.62
N TRP A 361 2.61 8.71 5.80
CA TRP A 361 2.74 7.97 7.06
C TRP A 361 2.02 6.61 7.04
N ASP A 362 1.09 6.42 6.11
CA ASP A 362 0.36 5.18 5.83
C ASP A 362 1.29 3.98 5.66
N THR A 363 2.43 4.22 5.00
CA THR A 363 3.44 3.17 4.78
C THR A 363 3.97 2.66 6.11
N GLU A 364 4.44 3.53 6.98
CA GLU A 364 5.06 3.15 8.25
C GLU A 364 4.03 2.64 9.27
N SER A 365 2.82 3.23 9.29
CA SER A 365 1.82 2.90 10.30
C SER A 365 0.98 1.68 9.98
N TYR A 366 0.81 1.33 8.69
CA TYR A 366 -0.06 0.23 8.26
C TYR A 366 0.66 -0.81 7.39
N VAL A 367 1.41 -0.38 6.37
CA VAL A 367 2.02 -1.31 5.41
C VAL A 367 3.23 -2.03 6.01
N LEU A 368 4.15 -1.29 6.64
CA LEU A 368 5.35 -1.87 7.25
C LEU A 368 5.06 -2.82 8.42
N PRO A 369 4.04 -2.61 9.28
CA PRO A 369 3.63 -3.63 10.25
C PRO A 369 3.32 -4.99 9.61
N VAL A 370 2.65 -5.01 8.47
CA VAL A 370 2.36 -6.27 7.74
C VAL A 370 3.64 -6.85 7.14
N LEU A 371 4.40 -6.04 6.39
CA LEU A 371 5.63 -6.50 5.73
C LEU A 371 6.70 -6.96 6.73
N THR A 372 6.78 -6.36 7.91
CA THR A 372 7.73 -6.77 8.96
C THR A 372 7.54 -8.23 9.37
N TYR A 373 6.30 -8.72 9.41
CA TYR A 373 5.98 -10.09 9.81
C TYR A 373 5.77 -11.05 8.63
N THR A 374 5.66 -10.56 7.39
CA THR A 374 5.38 -11.38 6.21
C THR A 374 6.49 -11.35 5.16
N ALA A 375 7.17 -10.22 5.00
CA ALA A 375 8.25 -9.99 4.04
C ALA A 375 9.29 -8.99 4.61
N PRO A 376 10.02 -9.34 5.69
CA PRO A 376 10.84 -8.39 6.46
C PRO A 376 11.91 -7.66 5.63
N ASN A 377 12.42 -8.26 4.57
CA ASN A 377 13.38 -7.59 3.67
C ASN A 377 12.76 -6.35 3.01
N ALA A 378 11.50 -6.42 2.59
CA ALA A 378 10.79 -5.29 1.99
C ALA A 378 10.58 -4.16 3.01
N ALA A 379 10.26 -4.48 4.28
CA ALA A 379 10.14 -3.51 5.35
C ALA A 379 11.48 -2.82 5.64
N GLY A 380 12.57 -3.60 5.76
CA GLY A 380 13.92 -3.08 5.95
C GLY A 380 14.38 -2.17 4.81
N ASP A 381 14.03 -2.49 3.57
CA ASP A 381 14.35 -1.66 2.40
C ASP A 381 13.59 -0.32 2.38
N ALA A 382 12.32 -0.32 2.80
CA ALA A 382 11.54 0.92 2.94
C ALA A 382 12.13 1.84 4.02
N LEU A 383 12.58 1.29 5.15
CA LEU A 383 13.25 2.07 6.21
C LEU A 383 14.64 2.56 5.77
N ARG A 384 15.40 1.79 5.00
CA ARG A 384 16.66 2.26 4.40
C ARG A 384 16.43 3.38 3.39
N TRP A 385 15.30 3.37 2.69
CA TRP A 385 14.92 4.50 1.85
C TRP A 385 14.68 5.78 2.69
N ARG A 386 13.96 5.70 3.81
CA ARG A 386 13.81 6.84 4.74
C ARG A 386 15.18 7.36 5.21
N HIS A 387 16.09 6.47 5.58
CA HIS A 387 17.45 6.85 5.96
C HIS A 387 18.21 7.57 4.84
N ARG A 388 18.08 7.13 3.60
CA ARG A 388 18.70 7.81 2.44
C ARG A 388 18.13 9.21 2.17
N THR A 389 16.93 9.51 2.61
CA THR A 389 16.30 10.82 2.46
C THR A 389 16.52 11.72 3.69
N LEU A 390 17.31 11.28 4.65
CA LEU A 390 17.50 11.95 5.94
C LEU A 390 18.08 13.36 5.80
N ASP A 391 19.02 13.58 4.87
CA ASP A 391 19.60 14.91 4.64
C ASP A 391 18.54 15.92 4.15
N LEU A 392 17.60 15.49 3.29
CA LEU A 392 16.49 16.33 2.86
C LEU A 392 15.54 16.66 4.04
N ALA A 393 15.32 15.71 4.94
CA ALA A 393 14.53 15.93 6.15
C ALA A 393 15.24 16.86 7.14
N ARG A 394 16.58 16.82 7.24
CA ARG A 394 17.40 17.78 8.02
C ARG A 394 17.31 19.20 7.44
N GLU A 395 17.36 19.32 6.11
CA GLU A 395 17.17 20.62 5.46
C GLU A 395 15.78 21.21 5.74
N ARG A 396 14.74 20.37 5.63
CA ARG A 396 13.38 20.80 5.98
C ARG A 396 13.25 21.23 7.44
N ALA A 397 13.87 20.51 8.38
CA ALA A 397 13.87 20.91 9.78
C ALA A 397 14.48 22.30 9.98
N LYS A 398 15.58 22.62 9.30
CA LYS A 398 16.21 23.96 9.33
C LYS A 398 15.27 25.04 8.79
N VAL A 399 14.57 24.78 7.67
CA VAL A 399 13.58 25.72 7.11
C VAL A 399 12.46 25.99 8.11
N LEU A 400 12.05 24.99 8.87
CA LEU A 400 11.03 25.11 9.92
C LEU A 400 11.55 25.69 11.25
N GLY A 401 12.84 26.02 11.35
CA GLY A 401 13.47 26.51 12.58
C GLY A 401 13.65 25.44 13.67
N LEU A 402 13.66 24.16 13.27
CA LEU A 402 13.75 22.99 14.14
C LEU A 402 15.14 22.30 14.03
N LYS A 403 15.44 21.43 14.99
CA LYS A 403 16.62 20.55 14.98
C LYS A 403 16.26 19.15 14.52
N GLY A 404 17.27 18.34 14.18
CA GLY A 404 17.10 16.98 13.74
C GLY A 404 16.53 16.87 12.32
N ALA A 405 15.59 15.97 12.11
CA ALA A 405 15.00 15.71 10.80
C ALA A 405 13.47 15.82 10.83
N ALA A 406 12.90 16.63 9.92
CA ALA A 406 11.47 16.75 9.68
C ALA A 406 11.13 16.07 8.35
N PHE A 407 10.73 14.80 8.39
CA PHE A 407 10.30 14.08 7.20
C PHE A 407 9.05 14.70 6.58
N PRO A 408 8.93 14.68 5.23
CA PRO A 408 7.80 15.28 4.54
C PRO A 408 6.50 14.51 4.81
N TRP A 409 5.38 15.25 4.81
CA TRP A 409 4.06 14.64 4.89
C TRP A 409 3.77 13.73 3.70
N ARG A 410 4.09 14.19 2.47
CA ARG A 410 3.95 13.40 1.25
C ARG A 410 5.10 13.64 0.27
N THR A 411 5.58 12.59 -0.37
CA THR A 411 6.76 12.66 -1.25
C THR A 411 6.92 11.41 -2.10
N ILE A 412 7.73 11.50 -3.17
CA ILE A 412 8.31 10.34 -3.88
C ILE A 412 9.81 10.24 -3.59
N ARG A 413 10.54 11.38 -3.55
CA ARG A 413 12.00 11.42 -3.43
C ARG A 413 12.51 11.79 -2.05
N GLY A 414 11.69 12.40 -1.20
CA GLY A 414 12.08 12.86 0.14
C GLY A 414 11.90 14.35 0.41
N GLN A 415 11.63 15.18 -0.61
CA GLN A 415 11.21 16.56 -0.41
C GLN A 415 9.71 16.64 -0.12
N GLU A 416 9.29 17.66 0.64
CA GLU A 416 7.88 17.92 0.88
C GLU A 416 7.17 18.31 -0.41
N CYS A 417 6.04 17.70 -0.68
CA CYS A 417 5.22 17.94 -1.87
C CYS A 417 3.76 18.30 -1.55
N SER A 418 3.44 18.55 -0.27
CA SER A 418 2.10 18.97 0.12
C SER A 418 1.84 20.40 -0.35
N GLY A 419 0.75 20.61 -1.09
CA GLY A 419 0.22 21.93 -1.33
C GLY A 419 -0.20 22.60 -0.02
N TYR A 420 -0.60 23.86 -0.08
CA TYR A 420 -1.08 24.58 1.09
C TYR A 420 -2.30 23.87 1.68
N TRP A 421 -2.17 23.52 2.96
CA TRP A 421 -3.24 22.97 3.76
C TRP A 421 -2.87 23.19 5.25
N PRO A 422 -3.70 23.88 6.05
CA PRO A 422 -3.34 24.21 7.43
C PRO A 422 -2.94 23.02 8.27
N ALA A 423 -3.67 21.92 8.14
CA ALA A 423 -3.37 20.68 8.86
C ALA A 423 -2.05 20.05 8.43
N GLY A 424 -1.69 20.07 7.14
CA GLY A 424 -0.48 19.46 6.60
C GLY A 424 0.82 20.08 7.11
N THR A 425 0.84 21.37 7.39
CA THR A 425 2.04 22.07 7.92
C THR A 425 2.39 21.64 9.34
N GLY A 426 1.40 21.21 10.14
CA GLY A 426 1.57 20.69 11.51
C GLY A 426 1.63 19.18 11.65
N ALA A 427 1.60 18.42 10.54
CA ALA A 427 1.53 16.96 10.55
C ALA A 427 2.90 16.30 10.80
N PHE A 428 3.45 16.46 12.01
CA PHE A 428 4.74 15.91 12.39
C PHE A 428 4.71 14.45 12.78
N HIS A 429 3.56 13.83 12.94
CA HIS A 429 3.40 12.42 13.33
C HIS A 429 3.98 11.42 12.32
N ILE A 430 4.26 11.82 11.07
CA ILE A 430 5.07 11.03 10.12
C ILE A 430 6.44 10.64 10.72
N ASN A 431 7.07 11.54 11.49
CA ASN A 431 8.36 11.27 12.13
C ASN A 431 8.24 10.20 13.21
N ALA A 432 7.14 10.24 13.97
CA ALA A 432 6.82 9.22 14.96
C ALA A 432 6.52 7.86 14.31
N ALA A 433 5.81 7.85 13.18
CA ALA A 433 5.53 6.63 12.43
C ALA A 433 6.81 5.95 11.92
N ILE A 434 7.77 6.73 11.41
CA ILE A 434 9.09 6.22 10.98
C ILE A 434 9.86 5.63 12.16
N ALA A 435 9.86 6.31 13.31
CA ALA A 435 10.52 5.84 14.53
C ALA A 435 9.87 4.54 15.02
N ASP A 436 8.54 4.46 15.09
CA ASP A 436 7.82 3.26 15.52
C ASP A 436 8.09 2.06 14.58
N ALA A 437 8.02 2.27 13.27
CA ALA A 437 8.34 1.24 12.30
C ALA A 437 9.80 0.74 12.44
N THR A 438 10.75 1.64 12.75
CA THR A 438 12.15 1.30 13.01
C THR A 438 12.30 0.43 14.27
N ILE A 439 11.62 0.81 15.36
CA ILE A 439 11.59 0.06 16.62
C ILE A 439 10.98 -1.33 16.41
N ARG A 440 9.85 -1.40 15.75
CA ARG A 440 9.11 -2.63 15.43
C ARG A 440 9.94 -3.57 14.55
N TYR A 441 10.54 -3.05 13.48
CA TYR A 441 11.39 -3.83 12.58
C TYR A 441 12.55 -4.47 13.34
N ARG A 442 13.27 -3.68 14.15
CA ARG A 442 14.38 -4.20 14.98
C ARG A 442 13.90 -5.27 15.94
N ALA A 443 12.80 -5.04 16.65
CA ALA A 443 12.23 -5.99 17.60
C ALA A 443 11.82 -7.31 16.94
N ALA A 444 11.23 -7.25 15.74
CA ALA A 444 10.72 -8.41 15.02
C ALA A 444 11.82 -9.21 14.28
N THR A 445 12.90 -8.55 13.84
CA THR A 445 13.95 -9.21 13.03
C THR A 445 15.21 -9.55 13.80
N ASP A 446 15.48 -8.86 14.90
CA ASP A 446 16.74 -8.94 15.66
C ASP A 446 17.98 -8.48 14.86
N ASP A 447 17.77 -7.60 13.86
CA ASP A 447 18.83 -7.08 12.96
C ASP A 447 19.63 -5.97 13.65
N GLU A 448 20.68 -6.36 14.37
CA GLU A 448 21.59 -5.42 15.04
C GLU A 448 22.41 -4.56 14.06
N VAL A 449 22.66 -5.05 12.86
CA VAL A 449 23.38 -4.29 11.83
C VAL A 449 22.51 -3.14 11.33
N PHE A 450 21.25 -3.42 11.03
CA PHE A 450 20.27 -2.39 10.70
C PHE A 450 20.12 -1.37 11.84
N GLU A 451 19.98 -1.84 13.09
CA GLU A 451 19.83 -0.95 14.26
C GLU A 451 20.99 0.04 14.35
N ARG A 452 22.25 -0.48 14.24
CA ARG A 452 23.46 0.33 14.36
C ARG A 452 23.70 1.29 13.19
N GLU A 453 23.38 0.89 11.95
CA GLU A 453 23.77 1.60 10.72
C GLU A 453 22.65 2.47 10.13
N VAL A 454 21.40 2.20 10.50
CA VAL A 454 20.22 2.87 9.96
C VAL A 454 19.29 3.34 11.09
N GLY A 455 18.88 2.41 11.95
CA GLY A 455 17.87 2.67 12.98
C GLY A 455 18.29 3.73 13.98
N LEU A 456 19.51 3.68 14.46
CA LEU A 456 20.04 4.66 15.43
C LEU A 456 19.95 6.09 14.89
N GLU A 457 20.39 6.32 13.65
CA GLU A 457 20.39 7.66 13.08
C GLU A 457 18.96 8.17 12.83
N LEU A 458 18.05 7.32 12.35
CA LEU A 458 16.63 7.66 12.23
C LEU A 458 16.01 8.06 13.57
N LEU A 459 16.25 7.26 14.64
CA LEU A 459 15.71 7.53 15.97
C LEU A 459 16.28 8.79 16.60
N VAL A 460 17.59 9.02 16.47
CA VAL A 460 18.28 10.20 17.00
C VAL A 460 17.76 11.48 16.35
N GLU A 461 17.68 11.50 15.01
CA GLU A 461 17.29 12.71 14.29
C GLU A 461 15.81 13.06 14.49
N THR A 462 14.95 12.05 14.60
CA THR A 462 13.54 12.29 14.95
C THR A 462 13.36 12.66 16.42
N ALA A 463 14.16 12.14 17.34
CA ALA A 463 14.16 12.56 18.74
C ALA A 463 14.62 14.04 18.90
N ARG A 464 15.63 14.46 18.14
CA ARG A 464 16.07 15.87 18.06
C ARG A 464 14.96 16.79 17.58
N LEU A 465 14.16 16.34 16.62
CA LEU A 465 12.98 17.06 16.15
C LEU A 465 12.00 17.30 17.30
N TRP A 466 11.56 16.22 17.98
CA TRP A 466 10.60 16.32 19.08
C TRP A 466 11.10 17.20 20.20
N ARG A 467 12.37 17.07 20.56
CA ARG A 467 12.96 17.89 21.62
C ARG A 467 13.03 19.37 21.27
N SER A 468 13.15 19.72 19.97
CA SER A 468 13.17 21.12 19.51
C SER A 468 11.78 21.68 19.22
N LEU A 469 10.81 20.82 18.90
CA LEU A 469 9.42 21.21 18.65
C LEU A 469 8.67 21.46 19.96
N GLY A 470 8.92 20.64 20.98
CA GLY A 470 8.29 20.76 22.30
C GLY A 470 9.12 21.56 23.30
N HIS A 471 8.52 21.88 24.44
CA HIS A 471 9.15 22.60 25.54
C HIS A 471 8.57 22.19 26.90
N HIS A 472 9.31 22.42 27.97
CA HIS A 472 8.75 22.31 29.32
C HIS A 472 8.01 23.63 29.69
N ASP A 473 6.76 23.47 30.14
CA ASP A 473 5.97 24.59 30.65
C ASP A 473 6.37 24.97 32.11
N ALA A 474 5.71 25.97 32.64
CA ALA A 474 5.98 26.46 34.01
C ALA A 474 5.68 25.41 35.10
N THR A 475 4.92 24.36 34.80
CA THR A 475 4.60 23.27 35.73
C THR A 475 5.60 22.09 35.61
N GLY A 476 6.55 22.18 34.68
CA GLY A 476 7.52 21.11 34.39
C GLY A 476 7.00 20.02 33.46
N ARG A 477 5.82 20.18 32.85
CA ARG A 477 5.31 19.24 31.85
C ARG A 477 5.90 19.55 30.47
N PHE A 478 6.29 18.50 29.74
CA PHE A 478 6.76 18.64 28.35
C PHE A 478 5.57 18.68 27.39
N ARG A 479 5.44 19.78 26.65
CA ARG A 479 4.32 20.08 25.75
C ARG A 479 4.78 20.10 24.30
N ILE A 480 3.89 19.67 23.40
CA ILE A 480 4.02 19.84 21.94
C ILE A 480 2.76 20.56 21.48
N ASP A 481 2.91 21.81 21.05
CA ASP A 481 1.79 22.68 20.69
C ASP A 481 1.72 22.90 19.18
N GLY A 482 0.53 23.22 18.65
CA GLY A 482 0.31 23.62 17.26
C GLY A 482 0.51 22.52 16.23
N VAL A 483 0.18 21.27 16.53
CA VAL A 483 0.35 20.13 15.64
C VAL A 483 -0.98 19.58 15.11
N THR A 484 -0.87 18.80 14.02
CA THR A 484 -1.98 17.99 13.51
C THR A 484 -1.66 16.52 13.73
N GLY A 485 -2.54 15.82 14.44
CA GLY A 485 -2.47 14.37 14.60
C GLY A 485 -3.04 13.61 13.40
N PRO A 486 -3.24 12.29 13.53
CA PRO A 486 -3.90 11.48 12.51
C PRO A 486 -5.29 12.00 12.11
N ASP A 487 -6.05 12.54 13.05
CA ASP A 487 -7.34 13.16 12.78
C ASP A 487 -7.18 14.58 12.19
N GLU A 488 -7.37 14.69 10.91
CA GLU A 488 -7.25 15.95 10.17
C GLU A 488 -8.40 16.93 10.44
N TYR A 489 -9.44 16.55 11.23
CA TYR A 489 -10.49 17.45 11.69
C TYR A 489 -10.12 18.14 13.01
N SER A 490 -8.92 17.85 13.54
CA SER A 490 -8.31 18.52 14.71
C SER A 490 -6.91 19.01 14.37
N ALA A 491 -6.83 20.10 13.59
CA ALA A 491 -5.56 20.68 13.17
C ALA A 491 -5.12 21.83 14.04
N ILE A 492 -3.77 22.02 14.13
CA ILE A 492 -3.12 23.07 14.95
C ILE A 492 -3.57 22.96 16.42
N ALA A 493 -3.60 21.72 16.89
CA ALA A 493 -4.01 21.39 18.24
C ALA A 493 -2.79 21.31 19.19
N ASP A 494 -3.01 21.69 20.43
CA ASP A 494 -1.98 21.59 21.46
C ASP A 494 -2.08 20.23 22.16
N ASN A 495 -0.93 19.62 22.40
CA ASN A 495 -0.80 18.33 23.08
C ASN A 495 -1.67 17.22 22.47
N ASN A 496 -1.58 17.02 21.14
CA ASN A 496 -2.25 15.89 20.51
C ASN A 496 -1.78 14.57 21.14
N VAL A 497 -2.71 13.80 21.69
CA VAL A 497 -2.42 12.59 22.49
C VAL A 497 -1.63 11.55 21.72
N TYR A 498 -1.96 11.30 20.43
CA TYR A 498 -1.23 10.38 19.59
C TYR A 498 0.20 10.83 19.36
N THR A 499 0.38 12.10 18.93
CA THR A 499 1.70 12.69 18.69
C THR A 499 2.56 12.64 19.95
N ASN A 500 2.01 13.01 21.11
CA ASN A 500 2.75 13.04 22.37
C ASN A 500 3.18 11.62 22.83
N LEU A 501 2.28 10.64 22.77
CA LEU A 501 2.62 9.25 23.10
C LEU A 501 3.68 8.65 22.18
N MET A 502 3.62 8.96 20.88
CA MET A 502 4.57 8.46 19.91
C MET A 502 5.92 9.19 19.99
N ALA A 503 5.93 10.50 20.25
CA ALA A 503 7.15 11.27 20.53
C ALA A 503 7.85 10.77 21.80
N GLN A 504 7.09 10.51 22.87
CA GLN A 504 7.58 9.88 24.08
C GLN A 504 8.32 8.56 23.80
N ARG A 505 7.70 7.67 23.04
CA ARG A 505 8.31 6.37 22.65
C ARG A 505 9.58 6.56 21.83
N ASN A 506 9.56 7.48 20.84
CA ASN A 506 10.71 7.75 19.99
C ASN A 506 11.90 8.27 20.82
N MET A 507 11.69 9.27 21.70
CA MET A 507 12.76 9.83 22.52
C MET A 507 13.35 8.78 23.47
N SER A 508 12.53 7.96 24.12
CA SER A 508 12.99 6.85 24.95
C SER A 508 13.82 5.84 24.16
N ALA A 509 13.30 5.39 23.00
CA ALA A 509 14.00 4.43 22.15
C ALA A 509 15.31 4.98 21.56
N ALA A 510 15.39 6.28 21.25
CA ALA A 510 16.62 6.93 20.80
C ALA A 510 17.70 6.89 21.89
N ALA A 511 17.35 7.23 23.13
CA ALA A 511 18.27 7.17 24.27
C ALA A 511 18.77 5.74 24.52
N ASP A 512 17.86 4.75 24.56
CA ASP A 512 18.20 3.34 24.78
C ASP A 512 19.07 2.77 23.66
N THR A 513 18.80 3.13 22.41
CA THR A 513 19.59 2.68 21.26
C THR A 513 20.98 3.32 21.23
N ALA A 514 21.08 4.60 21.61
CA ALA A 514 22.37 5.29 21.76
C ALA A 514 23.24 4.62 22.83
N GLU A 515 22.67 4.22 23.96
CA GLU A 515 23.37 3.48 25.01
C GLU A 515 23.82 2.07 24.57
N ARG A 516 23.00 1.38 23.75
CA ARG A 516 23.42 0.07 23.19
C ARG A 516 24.54 0.20 22.17
N HIS A 517 24.64 1.34 21.47
CA HIS A 517 25.61 1.56 20.40
C HIS A 517 26.46 2.84 20.61
N PRO A 518 27.22 2.97 21.75
CA PRO A 518 27.82 4.25 22.16
C PRO A 518 28.86 4.79 21.17
N ARG A 519 29.57 3.90 20.45
CA ARG A 519 30.51 4.33 19.41
C ARG A 519 29.82 4.91 18.17
N ALA A 520 28.68 4.35 17.80
CA ALA A 520 27.89 4.87 16.68
C ALA A 520 27.17 6.17 17.07
N ALA A 521 26.61 6.25 18.27
CA ALA A 521 26.02 7.45 18.84
C ALA A 521 27.01 8.62 18.93
N GLY A 522 28.25 8.35 19.38
CA GLY A 522 29.32 9.37 19.43
C GLY A 522 29.70 9.91 18.03
N ARG A 523 29.61 9.11 16.95
CA ARG A 523 29.81 9.63 15.57
C ARG A 523 28.68 10.57 15.13
N LEU A 524 27.48 10.41 15.69
CA LEU A 524 26.33 11.32 15.47
C LEU A 524 26.34 12.53 16.40
N GLY A 525 27.39 12.66 17.25
CA GLY A 525 27.52 13.73 18.20
C GLY A 525 26.56 13.62 19.41
N VAL A 526 25.99 12.44 19.66
CA VAL A 526 25.11 12.22 20.81
C VAL A 526 25.97 12.04 22.07
N ASP A 527 25.66 12.80 23.12
CA ASP A 527 26.27 12.75 24.43
C ASP A 527 25.28 12.39 25.54
N GLU A 528 25.77 12.30 26.79
CA GLU A 528 24.94 11.95 27.95
C GLU A 528 23.91 13.05 28.29
N GLU A 529 24.21 14.32 28.04
CA GLU A 529 23.28 15.43 28.28
C GLU A 529 22.09 15.35 27.30
N GLU A 530 22.37 15.03 26.03
CA GLU A 530 21.32 14.89 25.01
C GLU A 530 20.39 13.70 25.31
N THR A 531 20.95 12.53 25.67
CA THR A 531 20.16 11.33 26.03
C THR A 531 19.35 11.53 27.30
N ALA A 532 19.92 12.20 28.32
CA ALA A 532 19.19 12.58 29.52
C ALA A 532 18.04 13.55 29.20
N GLY A 533 18.27 14.55 28.35
CA GLY A 533 17.26 15.49 27.91
C GLY A 533 16.08 14.84 27.17
N TRP A 534 16.33 13.77 26.38
CA TRP A 534 15.26 12.97 25.77
C TRP A 534 14.46 12.18 26.79
N ARG A 535 15.13 11.56 27.78
CA ARG A 535 14.47 10.80 28.88
C ARG A 535 13.62 11.71 29.74
N ASP A 536 14.11 12.92 30.05
CA ASP A 536 13.36 13.92 30.83
C ASP A 536 12.11 14.35 30.07
N ALA A 537 12.24 14.74 28.81
CA ALA A 537 11.10 15.13 27.97
C ALA A 537 10.07 13.99 27.82
N ALA A 538 10.53 12.75 27.65
CA ALA A 538 9.65 11.57 27.57
C ALA A 538 8.91 11.30 28.87
N ARG A 539 9.58 11.41 30.02
CA ARG A 539 8.98 11.22 31.36
C ARG A 539 7.93 12.28 31.64
N ASP A 540 8.23 13.54 31.32
CA ASP A 540 7.42 14.69 31.66
C ASP A 540 6.35 15.00 30.60
N MET A 541 6.22 14.19 29.57
CA MET A 541 5.29 14.37 28.44
C MET A 541 3.85 14.56 28.91
N MET A 542 3.23 15.64 28.42
CA MET A 542 1.82 15.92 28.68
C MET A 542 0.91 14.98 27.89
N ILE A 543 0.09 14.21 28.59
CA ILE A 543 -0.95 13.37 28.02
C ILE A 543 -2.31 13.92 28.47
N PRO A 544 -3.12 14.49 27.57
CA PRO A 544 -4.40 15.12 27.91
C PRO A 544 -5.39 14.10 28.48
N TYR A 545 -6.02 14.42 29.59
CA TYR A 545 -7.04 13.60 30.25
C TYR A 545 -8.13 14.46 30.85
N ASP A 546 -9.39 14.10 30.61
CA ASP A 546 -10.56 14.75 31.20
C ASP A 546 -11.06 13.93 32.40
N PRO A 547 -10.83 14.41 33.62
CA PRO A 547 -11.21 13.66 34.83
C PRO A 547 -12.72 13.62 35.08
N ALA A 548 -13.51 14.51 34.47
CA ALA A 548 -14.95 14.53 34.63
C ALA A 548 -15.65 13.48 33.75
N LEU A 549 -15.08 13.24 32.58
CA LEU A 549 -15.53 12.21 31.63
C LEU A 549 -14.77 10.90 31.81
N GLU A 550 -13.67 10.89 32.53
CA GLU A 550 -12.74 9.78 32.71
C GLU A 550 -12.20 9.23 31.38
N VAL A 551 -11.94 10.12 30.41
CA VAL A 551 -11.39 9.77 29.09
C VAL A 551 -10.16 10.60 28.78
N HIS A 552 -9.27 10.08 27.93
CA HIS A 552 -8.20 10.88 27.35
C HIS A 552 -8.80 11.82 26.29
N ALA A 553 -8.45 13.09 26.37
CA ALA A 553 -8.79 14.03 25.32
C ALA A 553 -7.85 13.86 24.11
N GLN A 554 -8.37 13.96 22.89
CA GLN A 554 -7.57 13.85 21.66
C GLN A 554 -6.48 14.96 21.59
N ALA A 555 -6.78 16.12 22.13
CA ALA A 555 -5.89 17.26 22.33
C ALA A 555 -6.40 18.10 23.51
N ASP A 556 -5.63 19.12 23.90
CA ASP A 556 -6.09 20.07 24.94
C ASP A 556 -7.47 20.62 24.56
N GLU A 557 -8.36 20.70 25.52
CA GLU A 557 -9.73 21.25 25.42
C GLU A 557 -10.67 20.54 24.42
N PHE A 558 -10.27 19.47 23.72
CA PHE A 558 -11.11 18.78 22.74
C PHE A 558 -12.48 18.37 23.32
N THR A 559 -12.53 17.85 24.53
CA THR A 559 -13.77 17.41 25.20
C THR A 559 -14.71 18.57 25.60
N GLN A 560 -14.23 19.82 25.54
CA GLN A 560 -14.98 21.03 25.84
C GLN A 560 -15.58 21.70 24.59
N HIS A 561 -15.15 21.27 23.38
CA HIS A 561 -15.71 21.76 22.14
C HIS A 561 -17.19 21.36 22.00
N GLN A 562 -17.94 22.12 21.23
CA GLN A 562 -19.31 21.76 20.85
C GLN A 562 -19.30 20.48 20.00
N ILE A 563 -20.19 19.54 20.31
CA ILE A 563 -20.38 18.34 19.48
C ILE A 563 -20.91 18.76 18.10
N TRP A 564 -20.45 18.08 17.04
CA TRP A 564 -20.93 18.28 15.68
C TRP A 564 -22.44 17.92 15.59
N ASP A 565 -23.17 18.66 14.76
CA ASP A 565 -24.59 18.37 14.51
C ASP A 565 -24.75 17.21 13.52
N PHE A 566 -24.52 15.99 14.00
CA PHE A 566 -24.67 14.79 13.19
C PHE A 566 -26.11 14.57 12.69
N ALA A 567 -27.11 15.00 13.43
CA ALA A 567 -28.53 14.85 13.06
C ALA A 567 -28.92 15.80 11.91
N GLY A 568 -28.32 16.99 11.87
CA GLY A 568 -28.52 17.96 10.80
C GLY A 568 -27.66 17.73 9.55
N THR A 569 -26.75 16.75 9.56
CA THR A 569 -25.84 16.47 8.44
C THR A 569 -26.41 15.38 7.55
N SER A 570 -26.70 15.67 6.28
CA SER A 570 -27.23 14.70 5.33
C SER A 570 -26.16 13.73 4.84
N PRO A 571 -26.51 12.49 4.39
CA PRO A 571 -25.53 11.52 3.87
C PRO A 571 -24.68 12.03 2.72
N GLU A 572 -25.21 12.92 1.89
CA GLU A 572 -24.53 13.50 0.73
C GLU A 572 -23.46 14.53 1.11
N GLN A 573 -23.44 14.98 2.37
CA GLN A 573 -22.47 15.95 2.88
C GLN A 573 -21.21 15.29 3.49
N TYR A 574 -21.07 13.98 3.33
CA TYR A 574 -19.83 13.28 3.67
C TYR A 574 -19.01 12.98 2.39
N PRO A 575 -17.67 13.09 2.45
CA PRO A 575 -16.87 13.47 3.61
C PRO A 575 -17.03 14.95 3.97
N LEU A 576 -17.06 15.28 5.26
CA LEU A 576 -17.34 16.63 5.75
C LEU A 576 -16.39 17.70 5.20
N LEU A 577 -15.13 17.37 5.01
CA LEU A 577 -14.08 18.27 4.48
C LEU A 577 -14.39 18.84 3.08
N LEU A 578 -15.27 18.21 2.31
CA LEU A 578 -15.67 18.68 0.96
C LEU A 578 -16.92 19.58 1.00
N HIS A 579 -17.61 19.66 2.15
CA HIS A 579 -18.89 20.34 2.28
C HIS A 579 -18.93 21.41 3.35
N PHE A 580 -17.95 21.42 4.28
CA PHE A 580 -17.89 22.35 5.40
C PHE A 580 -16.52 23.01 5.51
N PRO A 581 -16.45 24.28 5.97
CA PRO A 581 -15.18 24.97 6.18
C PRO A 581 -14.33 24.29 7.25
N TYR A 582 -13.03 24.18 7.05
CA TYR A 582 -12.11 23.60 8.04
C TYR A 582 -12.19 24.27 9.41
N PHE A 583 -12.33 25.60 9.45
CA PHE A 583 -12.40 26.31 10.73
C PHE A 583 -13.60 25.90 11.60
N ASP A 584 -14.70 25.43 10.97
CA ASP A 584 -15.87 24.93 11.70
C ASP A 584 -15.61 23.52 12.25
N LEU A 585 -14.98 22.66 11.44
CA LEU A 585 -14.56 21.31 11.85
C LEU A 585 -13.60 21.37 13.05
N TYR A 586 -12.57 22.24 13.00
CA TYR A 586 -11.55 22.36 14.05
C TYR A 586 -12.07 22.81 15.42
N ARG A 587 -13.27 23.33 15.48
CA ARG A 587 -13.92 23.84 16.70
C ARG A 587 -14.95 22.88 17.28
N LYS A 588 -15.07 21.67 16.72
CA LYS A 588 -16.11 20.71 17.07
C LYS A 588 -15.52 19.39 17.55
N GLN A 589 -16.28 18.68 18.35
CA GLN A 589 -16.03 17.29 18.63
C GLN A 589 -16.55 16.46 17.44
N VAL A 590 -15.71 16.24 16.47
CA VAL A 590 -15.91 15.37 15.30
C VAL A 590 -14.56 14.83 14.86
N VAL A 591 -14.49 13.56 14.52
CA VAL A 591 -13.26 12.85 14.20
C VAL A 591 -13.37 12.26 12.81
N LYS A 592 -12.46 12.66 11.90
CA LYS A 592 -12.36 12.12 10.53
C LYS A 592 -11.95 10.67 10.54
N GLN A 593 -10.90 10.39 11.29
CA GLN A 593 -10.31 9.05 11.44
C GLN A 593 -9.79 8.89 12.87
N ALA A 594 -9.69 7.64 13.29
CA ALA A 594 -9.30 7.29 14.64
C ALA A 594 -7.89 7.83 14.98
N ASP A 595 -7.80 8.72 15.95
CA ASP A 595 -6.56 9.29 16.49
C ASP A 595 -6.22 8.58 17.81
N LEU A 596 -6.97 8.85 18.89
CA LEU A 596 -6.77 8.17 20.16
C LEU A 596 -7.00 6.65 20.04
N VAL A 597 -7.97 6.21 19.23
CA VAL A 597 -8.22 4.78 19.02
C VAL A 597 -7.00 4.11 18.38
N LEU A 598 -6.29 4.79 17.46
CA LEU A 598 -5.01 4.32 16.92
C LEU A 598 -3.92 4.34 17.99
N ALA A 599 -3.86 5.37 18.83
CA ALA A 599 -2.91 5.40 19.95
C ALA A 599 -3.09 4.21 20.90
N MET A 600 -4.34 3.84 21.22
CA MET A 600 -4.65 2.65 22.04
C MET A 600 -4.22 1.33 21.39
N HIS A 601 -4.10 1.28 20.06
CA HIS A 601 -3.56 0.13 19.35
C HIS A 601 -2.04 0.11 19.40
N VAL A 602 -1.36 1.18 18.96
CA VAL A 602 0.10 1.20 18.81
C VAL A 602 0.85 1.43 20.12
N ARG A 603 0.22 2.06 21.10
CA ARG A 603 0.69 2.31 22.46
C ARG A 603 -0.26 1.71 23.51
N GLY A 604 -0.75 0.50 23.21
CA GLY A 604 -1.64 -0.23 24.10
C GLY A 604 -1.10 -0.45 25.51
N ASP A 605 0.22 -0.39 25.69
CA ASP A 605 0.95 -0.38 26.95
C ASP A 605 0.66 0.84 27.83
N ALA A 606 0.27 1.97 27.25
CA ALA A 606 -0.01 3.22 27.95
C ALA A 606 -1.43 3.31 28.54
N PHE A 607 -2.30 2.34 28.29
CA PHE A 607 -3.71 2.38 28.69
C PHE A 607 -4.12 1.10 29.39
N THR A 608 -4.91 1.23 30.46
CA THR A 608 -5.60 0.09 31.06
C THR A 608 -6.76 -0.40 30.19
N ALA A 609 -7.23 -1.62 30.43
CA ALA A 609 -8.38 -2.19 29.69
C ALA A 609 -9.66 -1.35 29.86
N GLU A 610 -9.88 -0.79 31.05
CA GLU A 610 -11.04 0.07 31.38
C GLU A 610 -10.93 1.42 30.67
N GLU A 611 -9.75 2.03 30.60
CA GLU A 611 -9.55 3.27 29.83
C GLU A 611 -9.76 3.04 28.34
N LYS A 612 -9.23 1.95 27.79
CA LYS A 612 -9.50 1.59 26.38
C LYS A 612 -10.99 1.48 26.08
N ALA A 613 -11.74 0.86 26.97
CA ALA A 613 -13.19 0.69 26.78
C ALA A 613 -13.93 2.03 26.84
N ARG A 614 -13.65 2.88 27.85
CA ARG A 614 -14.29 4.22 27.96
C ARG A 614 -13.90 5.13 26.81
N ASN A 615 -12.63 5.17 26.47
CA ASN A 615 -12.13 5.96 25.34
C ASN A 615 -12.78 5.50 24.03
N PHE A 616 -12.86 4.18 23.78
CA PHE A 616 -13.48 3.65 22.57
C PHE A 616 -14.95 4.05 22.48
N GLU A 617 -15.73 3.87 23.55
CA GLU A 617 -17.14 4.27 23.60
C GLU A 617 -17.33 5.76 23.34
N TYR A 618 -16.45 6.61 23.91
CA TYR A 618 -16.53 8.06 23.73
C TYR A 618 -16.22 8.47 22.28
N TYR A 619 -15.16 7.97 21.68
CA TYR A 619 -14.73 8.37 20.34
C TYR A 619 -15.51 7.70 19.23
N GLU A 620 -16.09 6.53 19.46
CA GLU A 620 -16.94 5.84 18.48
C GLU A 620 -18.14 6.69 18.06
N ARG A 621 -18.76 7.40 18.99
CA ARG A 621 -19.91 8.29 18.71
C ARG A 621 -19.55 9.58 17.98
N LEU A 622 -18.27 9.91 17.88
CA LEU A 622 -17.75 11.15 17.26
C LEU A 622 -17.08 10.88 15.91
N THR A 623 -16.75 9.62 15.59
CA THR A 623 -15.95 9.27 14.42
C THR A 623 -16.81 9.02 13.20
N VAL A 624 -16.67 9.88 12.18
CA VAL A 624 -17.45 9.80 10.93
C VAL A 624 -16.83 8.86 9.90
N ARG A 625 -15.56 8.47 10.06
CA ARG A 625 -14.83 7.58 9.16
C ARG A 625 -14.73 8.08 7.71
N ASP A 626 -14.44 9.37 7.55
CA ASP A 626 -14.17 9.98 6.24
C ASP A 626 -12.75 9.64 5.73
N SER A 627 -12.21 8.48 6.15
CA SER A 627 -10.89 7.96 5.76
C SER A 627 -10.92 6.43 5.70
N SER A 628 -10.31 5.87 4.65
CA SER A 628 -10.15 4.42 4.47
C SER A 628 -9.30 3.74 5.56
N LEU A 629 -8.60 4.51 6.40
CA LEU A 629 -7.78 4.00 7.51
C LEU A 629 -8.55 3.78 8.81
N SER A 630 -9.79 4.29 8.91
CA SER A 630 -10.55 4.27 10.16
C SER A 630 -11.03 2.87 10.53
N ALA A 631 -11.65 2.16 9.59
CA ALA A 631 -12.34 0.89 9.86
C ALA A 631 -11.44 -0.16 10.50
N CYS A 632 -10.20 -0.34 9.98
CA CYS A 632 -9.28 -1.33 10.51
C CYS A 632 -8.83 -1.02 11.96
N THR A 633 -8.56 0.25 12.27
CA THR A 633 -8.14 0.68 13.61
C THR A 633 -9.27 0.51 14.63
N GLN A 634 -10.49 0.92 14.25
CA GLN A 634 -11.68 0.73 15.09
C GLN A 634 -11.99 -0.76 15.29
N ALA A 635 -11.83 -1.60 14.26
CA ALA A 635 -12.01 -3.05 14.39
C ALA A 635 -11.06 -3.68 15.43
N VAL A 636 -9.78 -3.27 15.44
CA VAL A 636 -8.79 -3.80 16.40
C VAL A 636 -9.21 -3.51 17.83
N ILE A 637 -9.55 -2.26 18.14
CA ILE A 637 -9.91 -1.88 19.52
C ILE A 637 -11.31 -2.40 19.88
N ALA A 638 -12.28 -2.39 18.94
CA ALA A 638 -13.59 -3.02 19.17
C ALA A 638 -13.45 -4.50 19.57
N ALA A 639 -12.57 -5.26 18.90
CA ALA A 639 -12.30 -6.65 19.27
C ALA A 639 -11.66 -6.75 20.66
N GLU A 640 -10.68 -5.91 20.97
CA GLU A 640 -9.98 -5.90 22.26
C GLU A 640 -10.91 -5.59 23.44
N VAL A 641 -11.84 -4.62 23.27
CA VAL A 641 -12.75 -4.23 24.34
C VAL A 641 -14.03 -5.07 24.41
N GLY A 642 -14.23 -6.03 23.48
CA GLY A 642 -15.31 -7.02 23.52
C GLY A 642 -16.48 -6.80 22.56
N HIS A 643 -16.45 -5.76 21.70
CA HIS A 643 -17.47 -5.51 20.67
C HIS A 643 -17.22 -6.32 19.40
N LEU A 644 -17.20 -7.65 19.50
CA LEU A 644 -16.75 -8.56 18.43
C LEU A 644 -17.58 -8.46 17.14
N GLN A 645 -18.89 -8.24 17.25
CA GLN A 645 -19.74 -8.07 16.06
C GLN A 645 -19.42 -6.75 15.33
N LEU A 646 -19.22 -5.66 16.07
CA LEU A 646 -18.83 -4.37 15.51
C LEU A 646 -17.45 -4.46 14.85
N ALA A 647 -16.51 -5.15 15.49
CA ALA A 647 -15.19 -5.43 14.90
C ALA A 647 -15.31 -6.21 13.58
N PHE A 648 -16.25 -7.17 13.51
CA PHE A 648 -16.49 -7.94 12.29
C PHE A 648 -17.13 -7.10 11.17
N ASP A 649 -18.05 -6.20 11.52
CA ASP A 649 -18.66 -5.27 10.58
C ASP A 649 -17.60 -4.31 9.99
N TYR A 650 -16.71 -3.75 10.82
CA TYR A 650 -15.55 -2.94 10.38
C TYR A 650 -14.52 -3.73 9.56
N PHE A 651 -14.28 -4.99 9.92
CA PHE A 651 -13.41 -5.86 9.13
C PHE A 651 -13.90 -5.99 7.69
N GLY A 652 -15.22 -6.17 7.51
CA GLY A 652 -15.84 -6.20 6.19
C GLY A 652 -15.66 -4.90 5.41
N GLU A 653 -15.80 -3.74 6.08
CA GLU A 653 -15.59 -2.43 5.45
C GLU A 653 -14.13 -2.27 4.97
N ALA A 654 -13.15 -2.58 5.81
CA ALA A 654 -11.74 -2.51 5.44
C ALA A 654 -11.37 -3.50 4.32
N ALA A 655 -11.83 -4.75 4.42
CA ALA A 655 -11.44 -5.82 3.50
C ALA A 655 -12.04 -5.66 2.09
N LEU A 656 -13.23 -5.09 1.98
CA LEU A 656 -13.95 -4.93 0.70
C LEU A 656 -13.80 -3.53 0.11
N MET A 657 -12.95 -2.67 0.69
CA MET A 657 -12.72 -1.28 0.27
C MET A 657 -12.58 -1.14 -1.25
N ASP A 658 -11.68 -1.90 -1.86
CA ASP A 658 -11.37 -1.83 -3.28
C ASP A 658 -12.18 -2.82 -4.13
N LEU A 659 -12.51 -3.99 -3.61
CA LEU A 659 -13.31 -4.99 -4.33
C LEU A 659 -14.74 -4.49 -4.58
N ASP A 660 -15.32 -3.75 -3.64
CA ASP A 660 -16.66 -3.16 -3.73
C ASP A 660 -16.64 -1.65 -4.10
N ASP A 661 -15.43 -1.06 -4.23
CA ASP A 661 -15.22 0.37 -4.54
C ASP A 661 -16.01 1.30 -3.58
N LEU A 662 -15.85 1.06 -2.27
CA LEU A 662 -16.65 1.73 -1.24
C LEU A 662 -16.48 3.25 -1.22
N GLU A 663 -15.31 3.75 -1.55
CA GLU A 663 -14.97 5.18 -1.62
C GLU A 663 -15.07 5.76 -3.05
N HIS A 664 -15.50 4.98 -4.03
CA HIS A 664 -15.66 5.36 -5.44
C HIS A 664 -14.39 5.97 -6.09
N ASN A 665 -13.21 5.58 -5.61
CA ASN A 665 -11.92 6.07 -6.09
C ASN A 665 -10.88 4.96 -6.32
N THR A 666 -11.27 3.69 -6.33
CA THR A 666 -10.40 2.56 -6.71
C THR A 666 -9.91 2.68 -8.15
N ARG A 667 -10.60 3.45 -8.99
CA ARG A 667 -10.15 3.82 -10.34
C ARG A 667 -8.74 4.43 -10.37
N ASP A 668 -8.34 5.15 -9.32
CA ASP A 668 -7.04 5.82 -9.18
C ASP A 668 -5.96 4.95 -8.53
N GLY A 669 -6.23 3.66 -8.33
CA GLY A 669 -5.39 2.65 -7.69
C GLY A 669 -6.01 2.11 -6.40
N VAL A 670 -5.58 0.91 -5.98
CA VAL A 670 -6.05 0.28 -4.73
C VAL A 670 -5.44 0.94 -3.49
N HIS A 671 -6.13 0.86 -2.34
CA HIS A 671 -5.73 1.50 -1.09
C HIS A 671 -4.81 0.59 -0.28
N ILE A 672 -3.49 0.65 -0.53
CA ILE A 672 -2.51 -0.29 0.05
C ILE A 672 -2.57 -0.31 1.59
N ALA A 673 -2.73 0.84 2.24
CA ALA A 673 -2.83 0.90 3.71
C ALA A 673 -4.14 0.31 4.26
N SER A 674 -5.28 0.48 3.56
CA SER A 674 -6.54 -0.19 3.94
C SER A 674 -6.46 -1.70 3.74
N LEU A 675 -5.82 -2.15 2.66
CA LEU A 675 -5.54 -3.56 2.42
C LEU A 675 -4.62 -4.14 3.51
N ALA A 676 -3.57 -3.42 3.92
CA ALA A 676 -2.76 -3.77 5.07
C ALA A 676 -3.59 -3.82 6.37
N GLY A 677 -4.52 -2.88 6.55
CA GLY A 677 -5.47 -2.83 7.64
C GLY A 677 -6.36 -4.07 7.75
N THR A 678 -6.65 -4.72 6.63
CA THR A 678 -7.36 -6.01 6.61
C THR A 678 -6.60 -7.10 7.36
N TRP A 679 -5.29 -7.23 7.09
CA TRP A 679 -4.42 -8.15 7.83
C TRP A 679 -4.28 -7.75 9.31
N ILE A 680 -4.11 -6.44 9.58
CA ILE A 680 -3.99 -5.91 10.95
C ILE A 680 -5.25 -6.26 11.75
N THR A 681 -6.43 -6.11 11.18
CA THR A 681 -7.70 -6.48 11.83
C THR A 681 -7.76 -7.97 12.15
N ALA A 682 -7.39 -8.83 11.21
CA ALA A 682 -7.38 -10.28 11.46
C ALA A 682 -6.38 -10.67 12.55
N VAL A 683 -5.15 -10.15 12.48
CA VAL A 683 -4.03 -10.58 13.32
C VAL A 683 -3.96 -9.83 14.64
N ALA A 684 -4.05 -8.49 14.62
CA ALA A 684 -4.00 -7.68 15.82
C ALA A 684 -5.39 -7.49 16.48
N GLY A 685 -6.48 -7.52 15.69
CA GLY A 685 -7.83 -7.49 16.20
C GLY A 685 -8.29 -8.86 16.73
N PHE A 686 -8.59 -9.80 15.85
CA PHE A 686 -9.12 -11.11 16.26
C PHE A 686 -8.08 -12.05 16.83
N GLY A 687 -6.84 -12.03 16.29
CA GLY A 687 -5.70 -12.75 16.84
C GLY A 687 -5.15 -12.13 18.11
N GLY A 688 -5.50 -10.87 18.39
CA GLY A 688 -5.08 -10.14 19.59
C GLY A 688 -3.56 -9.95 19.71
N MET A 689 -2.85 -9.96 18.57
CA MET A 689 -1.39 -9.81 18.55
C MET A 689 -0.95 -8.42 19.01
N ARG A 690 0.05 -8.37 19.90
CA ARG A 690 0.80 -7.16 20.26
C ARG A 690 2.29 -7.49 20.30
N ASP A 691 3.12 -6.48 20.08
CA ASP A 691 4.58 -6.60 20.00
C ASP A 691 5.32 -5.51 20.82
N HIS A 692 4.64 -5.05 21.89
CA HIS A 692 5.20 -4.02 22.74
C HIS A 692 6.53 -4.47 23.34
N ASP A 693 7.54 -3.58 23.33
CA ASP A 693 8.89 -3.81 23.87
C ASP A 693 9.59 -5.06 23.33
N GLY A 694 9.19 -5.51 22.15
CA GLY A 694 9.75 -6.72 21.52
C GLY A 694 9.28 -8.03 22.13
N GLU A 695 8.25 -8.01 22.97
CA GLU A 695 7.56 -9.19 23.47
C GLU A 695 6.34 -9.48 22.58
N LEU A 696 6.28 -10.69 22.05
CA LEU A 696 5.15 -11.10 21.20
C LEU A 696 4.04 -11.69 22.07
N SER A 697 2.91 -11.01 22.13
CA SER A 697 1.75 -11.43 22.92
C SER A 697 0.50 -11.59 22.08
N PHE A 698 -0.41 -12.45 22.54
CA PHE A 698 -1.69 -12.77 21.88
C PHE A 698 -2.82 -12.80 22.91
N ALA A 699 -3.91 -12.14 22.58
CA ALA A 699 -5.17 -12.19 23.34
C ALA A 699 -6.36 -12.43 22.36
N PRO A 700 -6.40 -13.61 21.70
CA PRO A 700 -7.34 -13.87 20.61
C PRO A 700 -8.81 -13.87 21.10
N ARG A 701 -9.70 -13.36 20.21
CA ARG A 701 -11.14 -13.35 20.36
C ARG A 701 -11.80 -13.38 19.00
N LEU A 702 -12.56 -14.43 18.69
CA LEU A 702 -13.27 -14.52 17.42
C LEU A 702 -14.71 -14.02 17.53
N PRO A 703 -15.20 -13.30 16.50
CA PRO A 703 -16.64 -13.04 16.36
C PRO A 703 -17.38 -14.35 16.07
N GLU A 704 -18.66 -14.43 16.44
CA GLU A 704 -19.50 -15.63 16.26
C GLU A 704 -19.57 -16.11 14.79
N ALA A 705 -19.42 -15.18 13.85
CA ALA A 705 -19.44 -15.47 12.42
C ALA A 705 -18.24 -16.30 11.92
N LEU A 706 -17.13 -16.26 12.63
CA LEU A 706 -15.90 -16.98 12.26
C LEU A 706 -15.73 -18.24 13.13
N SER A 707 -15.61 -19.39 12.49
CA SER A 707 -15.35 -20.66 13.18
C SER A 707 -13.86 -20.93 13.39
N ARG A 708 -13.00 -20.36 12.53
CA ARG A 708 -11.54 -20.51 12.61
C ARG A 708 -10.84 -19.28 11.99
N LEU A 709 -9.76 -18.86 12.62
CA LEU A 709 -8.75 -17.96 12.07
C LEU A 709 -7.39 -18.63 12.25
N ALA A 710 -6.60 -18.74 11.17
CA ALA A 710 -5.21 -19.13 11.28
C ALA A 710 -4.32 -18.16 10.49
N PHE A 711 -3.17 -17.80 11.03
CA PHE A 711 -2.20 -16.92 10.39
C PHE A 711 -0.78 -17.31 10.72
N ARG A 712 0.14 -16.87 9.88
CA ARG A 712 1.57 -17.17 9.99
C ARG A 712 2.35 -15.88 10.13
N LEU A 713 3.44 -15.93 10.92
CA LEU A 713 4.30 -14.78 11.22
C LEU A 713 5.77 -15.19 11.18
N ALA A 714 6.61 -14.30 10.63
CA ALA A 714 8.05 -14.34 10.83
C ALA A 714 8.43 -13.49 12.04
N PHE A 715 9.19 -14.05 12.98
CA PHE A 715 9.68 -13.32 14.17
C PHE A 715 11.05 -13.82 14.61
N ARG A 716 12.07 -12.95 14.56
CA ARG A 716 13.46 -13.22 14.95
C ARG A 716 14.00 -14.51 14.31
N GLY A 717 13.83 -14.64 13.00
CA GLY A 717 14.28 -15.82 12.24
C GLY A 717 13.49 -17.11 12.51
N ARG A 718 12.28 -17.00 13.07
CA ARG A 718 11.37 -18.12 13.34
C ARG A 718 10.10 -17.95 12.55
N ARG A 719 9.44 -19.05 12.19
CA ARG A 719 8.06 -19.04 11.63
C ARG A 719 7.09 -19.62 12.68
N LEU A 720 6.11 -18.80 13.06
CA LEU A 720 5.04 -19.13 13.99
C LEU A 720 3.72 -19.25 13.21
N MET A 721 2.92 -20.27 13.52
CA MET A 721 1.52 -20.38 13.12
C MET A 721 0.66 -20.26 14.37
N VAL A 722 -0.30 -19.35 14.31
CA VAL A 722 -1.34 -19.15 15.33
C VAL A 722 -2.66 -19.58 14.72
N GLU A 723 -3.36 -20.49 15.39
CA GLU A 723 -4.68 -20.97 15.01
C GLU A 723 -5.65 -20.71 16.16
N VAL A 724 -6.76 -20.04 15.86
CA VAL A 724 -7.77 -19.63 16.85
C VAL A 724 -9.09 -20.26 16.44
N THR A 725 -9.65 -21.03 17.36
CA THR A 725 -11.01 -21.56 17.26
C THR A 725 -11.70 -21.32 18.61
N PRO A 726 -13.00 -21.03 18.66
CA PRO A 726 -13.66 -21.01 19.95
C PRO A 726 -13.72 -22.44 20.54
N PRO A 727 -13.27 -22.71 21.76
CA PRO A 727 -12.75 -21.80 22.78
C PRO A 727 -11.20 -21.78 22.93
N GLN A 728 -10.41 -22.19 21.94
CA GLN A 728 -8.97 -22.43 22.11
C GLN A 728 -8.10 -21.74 21.05
N ALA A 729 -6.91 -21.33 21.47
CA ALA A 729 -5.81 -20.94 20.61
C ALA A 729 -4.71 -22.01 20.59
N ARG A 730 -4.18 -22.30 19.40
CA ARG A 730 -3.09 -23.24 19.15
C ARG A 730 -1.89 -22.50 18.56
N TYR A 731 -0.73 -22.65 19.17
CA TYR A 731 0.52 -22.05 18.76
C TYR A 731 1.49 -23.12 18.27
N SER A 732 1.91 -23.05 17.02
CA SER A 732 2.82 -24.03 16.41
C SER A 732 4.07 -23.33 15.90
N LEU A 733 5.25 -23.71 16.41
CA LEU A 733 6.53 -23.23 15.91
C LEU A 733 6.92 -24.05 14.68
N LEU A 734 6.79 -23.47 13.47
CA LEU A 734 7.08 -24.15 12.21
C LEU A 734 8.58 -24.23 11.94
N GLU A 735 9.31 -23.14 12.25
CA GLU A 735 10.76 -23.04 12.05
C GLU A 735 11.43 -22.35 13.25
N GLY A 736 12.70 -22.69 13.49
CA GLY A 736 13.52 -22.13 14.57
C GLY A 736 13.64 -23.04 15.81
N ALA A 737 14.45 -22.62 16.78
CA ALA A 737 14.84 -23.46 17.93
C ALA A 737 13.90 -23.35 19.13
N GLY A 738 13.12 -22.32 19.25
CA GLY A 738 12.21 -22.06 20.36
C GLY A 738 11.79 -20.59 20.38
N LEU A 739 10.62 -20.29 20.93
CA LEU A 739 10.08 -18.93 21.02
C LEU A 739 9.28 -18.79 22.31
N ASP A 740 9.52 -17.71 23.05
CA ASP A 740 8.68 -17.30 24.17
C ASP A 740 7.64 -16.32 23.65
N ILE A 741 6.39 -16.53 24.03
CA ILE A 741 5.24 -15.66 23.74
C ILE A 741 4.40 -15.49 25.00
N VAL A 742 3.46 -14.58 24.98
CA VAL A 742 2.47 -14.41 26.05
C VAL A 742 1.07 -14.67 25.51
N HIS A 743 0.24 -15.44 26.22
CA HIS A 743 -1.16 -15.68 25.91
C HIS A 743 -2.06 -15.15 27.03
N HIS A 744 -2.87 -14.14 26.76
CA HIS A 744 -3.72 -13.47 27.77
C HIS A 744 -2.96 -13.17 29.10
N GLY A 745 -1.74 -12.62 28.97
CA GLY A 745 -0.86 -12.30 30.12
C GLY A 745 -0.10 -13.49 30.71
N GLN A 746 -0.26 -14.70 30.19
CA GLN A 746 0.45 -15.89 30.67
C GLN A 746 1.60 -16.25 29.74
N PRO A 747 2.84 -16.44 30.26
CA PRO A 747 3.98 -16.82 29.45
C PRO A 747 3.82 -18.25 28.89
N VAL A 748 4.21 -18.43 27.63
CA VAL A 748 4.15 -19.70 26.90
C VAL A 748 5.45 -19.94 26.16
N ARG A 749 6.10 -21.08 26.38
CA ARG A 749 7.32 -21.49 25.68
C ARG A 749 6.97 -22.42 24.53
N LEU A 750 7.25 -21.99 23.29
CA LEU A 750 7.02 -22.77 22.09
C LEU A 750 8.26 -23.59 21.69
N SER A 751 8.02 -24.77 21.15
CA SER A 751 9.03 -25.62 20.55
C SER A 751 8.50 -26.32 19.30
N ARG A 752 9.39 -26.83 18.46
CA ARG A 752 8.98 -27.62 17.26
C ARG A 752 8.43 -29.02 17.59
N LYS A 753 8.55 -29.47 18.85
CA LYS A 753 8.18 -30.85 19.23
C LYS A 753 6.67 -31.06 19.26
N ALA A 754 5.93 -30.07 19.74
CA ALA A 754 4.48 -30.12 19.84
C ALA A 754 3.92 -28.70 19.86
N PRO A 755 2.71 -28.48 19.33
CA PRO A 755 2.00 -27.21 19.48
C PRO A 755 1.54 -27.03 20.93
N GLU A 756 1.42 -25.77 21.34
CA GLU A 756 0.84 -25.36 22.62
C GLU A 756 -0.61 -24.97 22.46
N LEU A 757 -1.48 -25.52 23.30
CA LEU A 757 -2.90 -25.20 23.35
C LEU A 757 -3.20 -24.36 24.58
N ARG A 758 -4.02 -23.30 24.39
CA ARG A 758 -4.45 -22.41 25.48
C ARG A 758 -5.93 -22.09 25.33
N ASP A 759 -6.64 -22.10 26.44
CA ASP A 759 -8.06 -21.72 26.48
C ASP A 759 -8.20 -20.20 26.34
N ILE A 760 -9.20 -19.78 25.59
CA ILE A 760 -9.53 -18.37 25.37
C ILE A 760 -10.59 -17.95 26.41
N PRO A 761 -10.29 -16.95 27.26
CA PRO A 761 -11.28 -16.44 28.20
C PRO A 761 -12.44 -15.76 27.45
N PRO A 762 -13.67 -15.79 27.98
CA PRO A 762 -14.80 -15.11 27.37
C PRO A 762 -14.52 -13.61 27.22
N ALA A 763 -15.02 -13.04 26.11
CA ALA A 763 -14.93 -11.60 25.88
C ALA A 763 -15.74 -10.83 26.96
N PRO A 764 -15.30 -9.64 27.38
CA PRO A 764 -16.10 -8.78 28.25
C PRO A 764 -17.47 -8.50 27.63
N ALA A 765 -18.54 -8.67 28.38
CA ALA A 765 -19.86 -8.28 27.93
C ALA A 765 -20.03 -6.76 28.11
N ARG A 766 -20.32 -6.06 27.03
CA ARG A 766 -20.53 -4.60 27.00
C ARG A 766 -21.71 -4.25 26.12
N GLU A 767 -22.41 -3.15 26.47
CA GLU A 767 -23.42 -2.58 25.59
C GLU A 767 -22.82 -2.06 24.30
N ALA A 768 -23.55 -2.15 23.19
CA ALA A 768 -23.07 -1.66 21.91
C ALA A 768 -22.85 -0.12 21.95
N PRO A 769 -21.70 0.38 21.51
CA PRO A 769 -21.43 1.81 21.53
C PRO A 769 -22.33 2.53 20.50
N GLN A 770 -22.61 3.80 20.78
CA GLN A 770 -23.35 4.64 19.85
C GLN A 770 -22.41 5.11 18.73
N GLN A 771 -22.99 5.33 17.55
CA GLN A 771 -22.30 5.84 16.37
C GLN A 771 -23.02 7.05 15.79
N PRO A 772 -22.34 7.93 15.05
CA PRO A 772 -23.03 9.02 14.36
C PRO A 772 -24.15 8.48 13.46
N PRO A 773 -25.30 9.15 13.40
CA PRO A 773 -26.43 8.71 12.58
C PRO A 773 -26.03 8.47 11.11
N GLY A 774 -26.39 7.30 10.57
CA GLY A 774 -26.05 6.91 9.19
C GLY A 774 -24.60 6.53 8.95
N ARG A 775 -23.74 6.53 9.98
CA ARG A 775 -22.31 6.21 9.87
C ARG A 775 -21.90 4.87 10.49
N ALA A 776 -22.87 4.04 10.88
CA ALA A 776 -22.58 2.67 11.29
C ALA A 776 -22.03 1.85 10.10
N PRO A 777 -21.04 0.94 10.31
CA PRO A 777 -20.60 0.02 9.27
C PRO A 777 -21.75 -0.89 8.82
N ALA A 778 -21.69 -1.37 7.59
CA ALA A 778 -22.70 -2.31 7.09
C ALA A 778 -22.69 -3.60 7.92
N ARG A 779 -23.88 -3.98 8.48
CA ARG A 779 -24.01 -5.19 9.30
C ARG A 779 -23.70 -6.44 8.48
N ARG A 780 -22.64 -7.16 8.84
CA ARG A 780 -22.32 -8.46 8.26
C ARG A 780 -23.00 -9.59 9.04
N ARG A 781 -23.59 -10.51 8.30
CA ARG A 781 -24.19 -11.73 8.86
C ARG A 781 -23.39 -12.93 8.36
N ARG A 782 -23.40 -14.02 9.13
CA ARG A 782 -22.82 -15.29 8.71
C ARG A 782 -23.37 -15.67 7.33
N SER A 783 -22.49 -16.00 6.38
CA SER A 783 -22.90 -16.57 5.10
C SER A 783 -23.61 -17.90 5.37
N SER A 784 -24.89 -18.01 4.98
CA SER A 784 -25.71 -19.21 5.15
C SER A 784 -25.25 -20.32 4.21
#